data_e11d614e3f2fbaee0f4b193b7ece25d9
#
_entry.id   e11d614e3f2fbaee0f4b193b7ece25d9
#
_cell.length_a   1.000
_cell.length_b   1.000
_cell.length_c   1.000
_cell.angle_alpha   90.00
_cell.angle_beta   90.00
_cell.angle_gamma   90.00
#
_symmetry.space_group_name_H-M   'P 1'
#
loop_
_entity.id
_entity.type
_entity.pdbx_description
1 polymer ?
#
loop_
_entity_poly.entity_id
_entity_poly.type
_entity_poly.pdbx_seq_one_letter_code
_entity_poly.pdbx_strand_id
1 'polypeptide(L)'
;MNPAFVRKDLKHASLQNLKKHYLILFIICFIVAALGVEFSGTMEFLSTGTKAVSGKEKISSGAVIDLVPEPEGVDLVDLIYRVVTGGIDEAETAAHIEESNEIANATEIFGRTNGIFASLANNFGSGKFYVGVMRALQNLTKSSTAAGVIFALIAVTLYIFLIYIFLGVVPAIMSRFFLETRVYKKVPMTRAVFLLQLKKWFHVAWVLFVRRFYQFLWWFTIVGGFIKSYSYMMVPFIIAENPNLSAKEAITLSRQMMNGYKWKAFVLDLTMLGWILLGLLTLGLSDLFFFNMYSTGIYTELYVWLRARAKESGNELSAKLADPWLYEKAPYSDISAHYGDVEEELKKPHLVRDLKGIRGFFAKNFGLVLRYDEREREYEQEHARMNALAVRRDELQGISYPWRLNPYLPPARPRKEGRFKFGFTIYYMRNYSLTSLIMIFVFFSFFGWAWEVILHFVQTGNWVNRGVLHGPWLPIYGSGGVLMLLFLKRLRQKPIFHFLGTIVLCGFVEYWTGYACEKFLGRRYWSYDGYFLNLDGRICAEGLLAFGIGGILMVYFLAPLIDDLIRKMPMKVTIPICVVLSLLFIGDSLYSRKYPNTNTGEDDHPKPTPTVAAMEDDGSGPSPEDLLSDPSVVKPTATGAAAG
;
A
#
# COMPACT_ATOMS: atom_id res chain seq x y z
N MET A 1 -38.56 5.00 -25.85
CA MET A 1 -38.25 6.47 -25.86
C MET A 1 -37.15 6.71 -24.85
N ASN A 2 -35.97 7.11 -25.29
CA ASN A 2 -34.88 7.45 -24.40
C ASN A 2 -35.23 8.73 -23.61
N PRO A 3 -35.02 8.76 -22.28
CA PRO A 3 -35.24 9.97 -21.50
C PRO A 3 -34.32 11.08 -22.01
N ALA A 4 -34.83 12.29 -22.11
CA ALA A 4 -34.03 13.45 -22.45
C ALA A 4 -32.88 13.57 -21.44
N PHE A 5 -31.72 14.10 -21.88
CA PHE A 5 -30.60 14.35 -20.97
C PHE A 5 -31.00 15.34 -19.86
N VAL A 6 -31.22 14.85 -18.67
CA VAL A 6 -31.60 15.64 -17.49
C VAL A 6 -30.51 15.52 -16.42
N ARG A 7 -29.79 16.60 -16.20
CA ARG A 7 -28.70 16.68 -15.19
C ARG A 7 -29.16 16.31 -13.78
N LYS A 8 -30.39 16.64 -13.43
CA LYS A 8 -30.99 16.36 -12.11
C LYS A 8 -31.12 14.85 -11.90
N ASP A 9 -31.48 14.10 -12.95
CA ASP A 9 -31.67 12.64 -12.85
C ASP A 9 -30.33 11.92 -12.64
N LEU A 10 -29.25 12.35 -13.34
CA LEU A 10 -27.89 11.82 -13.13
C LEU A 10 -27.42 12.03 -11.69
N LYS A 11 -27.62 13.22 -11.16
CA LYS A 11 -27.28 13.56 -9.77
C LYS A 11 -28.08 12.77 -8.75
N HIS A 12 -29.38 12.62 -8.99
CA HIS A 12 -30.25 11.85 -8.10
C HIS A 12 -29.91 10.35 -8.10
N ALA A 13 -29.67 9.75 -9.27
CA ALA A 13 -29.27 8.36 -9.40
C ALA A 13 -27.92 8.09 -8.72
N SER A 14 -26.93 8.97 -8.93
CA SER A 14 -25.65 8.90 -8.21
C SER A 14 -25.82 8.92 -6.69
N LEU A 15 -26.64 9.86 -6.18
CA LEU A 15 -26.88 9.97 -4.74
C LEU A 15 -27.58 8.74 -4.17
N GLN A 16 -28.54 8.17 -4.90
CA GLN A 16 -29.21 6.93 -4.50
C GLN A 16 -28.23 5.75 -4.43
N ASN A 17 -27.34 5.60 -5.42
CA ASN A 17 -26.30 4.58 -5.42
C ASN A 17 -25.33 4.76 -4.25
N LEU A 18 -24.89 6.00 -4.01
CA LEU A 18 -24.00 6.35 -2.91
C LEU A 18 -24.61 5.99 -1.55
N LYS A 19 -25.90 6.32 -1.30
CA LYS A 19 -26.59 5.97 -0.06
C LYS A 19 -26.66 4.46 0.19
N LYS A 20 -26.79 3.65 -0.87
CA LYS A 20 -26.87 2.18 -0.77
C LYS A 20 -25.50 1.52 -0.55
N HIS A 21 -24.45 2.08 -1.12
CA HIS A 21 -23.14 1.46 -1.21
C HIS A 21 -22.00 2.31 -0.64
N TYR A 22 -22.32 3.22 0.31
CA TYR A 22 -21.39 4.22 0.82
C TYR A 22 -20.01 3.65 1.18
N LEU A 23 -19.97 2.61 2.02
CA LEU A 23 -18.72 2.09 2.56
C LEU A 23 -17.78 1.54 1.47
N ILE A 24 -18.30 0.76 0.52
CA ILE A 24 -17.48 0.18 -0.55
C ILE A 24 -16.97 1.27 -1.51
N LEU A 25 -17.82 2.24 -1.85
CA LEU A 25 -17.45 3.35 -2.72
C LEU A 25 -16.45 4.29 -2.03
N PHE A 26 -16.63 4.53 -0.72
CA PHE A 26 -15.66 5.28 0.08
C PHE A 26 -14.30 4.60 0.08
N ILE A 27 -14.22 3.30 0.38
CA ILE A 27 -12.94 2.56 0.41
C ILE A 27 -12.24 2.64 -0.95
N ILE A 28 -12.97 2.43 -2.05
CA ILE A 28 -12.38 2.49 -3.39
C ILE A 28 -11.87 3.89 -3.72
N CYS A 29 -12.68 4.94 -3.51
CA CYS A 29 -12.25 6.31 -3.78
C CYS A 29 -11.11 6.76 -2.86
N PHE A 30 -11.12 6.35 -1.59
CA PHE A 30 -10.02 6.60 -0.65
C PHE A 30 -8.71 5.98 -1.12
N ILE A 31 -8.73 4.70 -1.51
CA ILE A 31 -7.53 4.01 -2.03
C ILE A 31 -7.03 4.73 -3.30
N VAL A 32 -7.93 5.09 -4.21
CA VAL A 32 -7.58 5.76 -5.47
C VAL A 32 -6.98 7.14 -5.22
N ALA A 33 -7.51 7.91 -4.26
CA ALA A 33 -6.96 9.19 -3.84
C ALA A 33 -5.60 9.03 -3.16
N ALA A 34 -5.46 8.07 -2.24
CA ALA A 34 -4.20 7.79 -1.54
C ALA A 34 -3.08 7.32 -2.49
N LEU A 35 -3.43 6.65 -3.59
CA LEU A 35 -2.49 6.26 -4.65
C LEU A 35 -2.14 7.42 -5.61
N GLY A 36 -2.75 8.60 -5.45
CA GLY A 36 -2.50 9.77 -6.32
C GLY A 36 -2.92 9.59 -7.79
N VAL A 37 -3.79 8.60 -8.09
CA VAL A 37 -4.18 8.28 -9.49
C VAL A 37 -5.28 9.19 -10.00
N GLU A 38 -6.31 9.37 -9.19
CA GLU A 38 -7.40 10.31 -9.35
C GLU A 38 -7.57 11.05 -8.02
N PHE A 39 -8.23 12.21 -8.04
CA PHE A 39 -8.46 13.00 -6.82
C PHE A 39 -7.16 13.46 -6.11
N SER A 40 -6.05 13.65 -6.85
CA SER A 40 -4.77 14.10 -6.29
C SER A 40 -4.91 15.40 -5.48
N GLY A 41 -5.71 16.35 -5.96
CA GLY A 41 -6.00 17.60 -5.24
C GLY A 41 -6.62 17.39 -3.86
N THR A 42 -7.41 16.32 -3.63
CA THR A 42 -7.95 16.01 -2.30
C THR A 42 -6.85 15.71 -1.29
N MET A 43 -5.84 14.92 -1.67
CA MET A 43 -4.73 14.60 -0.79
C MET A 43 -3.78 15.78 -0.60
N GLU A 44 -3.60 16.60 -1.62
CA GLU A 44 -2.83 17.84 -1.56
C GLU A 44 -3.47 18.85 -0.60
N PHE A 45 -4.80 19.07 -0.67
CA PHE A 45 -5.53 19.89 0.29
C PHE A 45 -5.45 19.35 1.72
N LEU A 46 -5.56 18.03 1.91
CA LEU A 46 -5.41 17.41 3.23
C LEU A 46 -4.01 17.62 3.80
N SER A 47 -2.96 17.49 2.98
CA SER A 47 -1.58 17.71 3.41
C SER A 47 -1.34 19.18 3.79
N THR A 48 -1.84 20.10 3.01
CA THR A 48 -1.79 21.55 3.29
C THR A 48 -2.54 21.91 4.58
N GLY A 49 -3.72 21.32 4.78
CA GLY A 49 -4.51 21.54 5.99
C GLY A 49 -3.84 21.01 7.25
N THR A 50 -3.16 19.87 7.20
CA THR A 50 -2.42 19.36 8.35
C THR A 50 -1.21 20.23 8.67
N LYS A 51 -0.52 20.80 7.68
CA LYS A 51 0.57 21.78 7.86
C LYS A 51 0.04 23.06 8.53
N ALA A 52 -1.08 23.60 8.09
CA ALA A 52 -1.68 24.82 8.65
C ALA A 52 -2.17 24.65 10.11
N VAL A 53 -2.72 23.49 10.46
CA VAL A 53 -3.18 23.21 11.84
C VAL A 53 -2.02 22.94 12.80
N SER A 54 -0.86 22.52 12.32
CA SER A 54 0.31 22.24 13.19
C SER A 54 1.05 23.50 13.68
N GLY A 55 0.69 24.71 13.23
CA GLY A 55 0.81 25.97 13.97
C GLY A 55 2.20 26.47 14.32
N LYS A 56 3.18 26.45 13.42
CA LYS A 56 4.41 27.26 13.55
C LYS A 56 4.65 28.21 12.36
N GLU A 57 3.58 28.73 11.76
CA GLU A 57 3.76 29.84 10.81
C GLU A 57 3.65 31.18 11.53
N LYS A 58 4.74 31.94 11.53
CA LYS A 58 4.66 33.40 11.64
C LYS A 58 3.88 33.91 10.43
N ILE A 59 2.61 34.25 10.64
CA ILE A 59 1.83 35.00 9.68
C ILE A 59 2.52 36.34 9.56
N SER A 60 3.40 36.51 8.57
CA SER A 60 3.85 37.83 8.15
C SER A 60 2.70 38.43 7.39
N SER A 61 2.13 39.47 7.99
CA SER A 61 1.05 40.27 7.43
C SER A 61 1.41 40.77 6.03
N GLY A 62 0.78 40.22 5.01
CA GLY A 62 0.67 40.98 3.78
C GLY A 62 0.95 40.31 2.45
N ALA A 63 0.86 39.04 2.27
CA ALA A 63 0.64 38.43 0.95
C ALA A 63 0.55 36.89 1.07
N VAL A 64 -0.41 36.32 0.35
CA VAL A 64 -0.41 34.92 -0.13
C VAL A 64 0.36 33.97 0.78
N ILE A 65 -0.34 33.12 1.46
CA ILE A 65 0.12 32.01 2.30
C ILE A 65 1.43 31.46 1.75
N ASP A 66 2.58 31.93 2.23
CA ASP A 66 3.84 31.20 2.13
C ASP A 66 3.76 30.05 3.12
N LEU A 67 3.20 28.97 2.63
CA LEU A 67 3.28 27.69 3.28
C LEU A 67 4.76 27.38 3.49
N VAL A 68 5.10 26.85 4.67
CA VAL A 68 6.46 26.41 5.08
C VAL A 68 7.25 26.01 3.85
N PRO A 69 8.44 26.59 3.60
CA PRO A 69 9.26 26.16 2.49
C PRO A 69 9.39 24.65 2.59
N GLU A 70 8.77 23.95 1.63
CA GLU A 70 9.07 22.53 1.49
C GLU A 70 10.57 22.48 1.27
N PRO A 71 11.32 21.66 2.01
CA PRO A 71 12.70 21.42 1.65
C PRO A 71 12.65 21.09 0.17
N GLU A 72 13.35 21.84 -0.67
CA GLU A 72 13.35 21.62 -2.11
C GLU A 72 13.70 20.14 -2.30
N GLY A 73 12.64 19.34 -2.51
CA GLY A 73 12.80 17.89 -2.66
C GLY A 73 13.68 17.68 -3.86
N VAL A 74 14.71 16.86 -3.73
CA VAL A 74 15.57 16.55 -4.87
C VAL A 74 14.67 16.01 -5.98
N ASP A 75 14.48 16.83 -7.03
CA ASP A 75 13.69 16.38 -8.17
C ASP A 75 14.40 15.15 -8.77
N LEU A 76 13.66 14.04 -8.79
CA LEU A 76 14.18 12.78 -9.33
C LEU A 76 14.74 12.97 -10.76
N VAL A 77 14.12 13.86 -11.54
CA VAL A 77 14.56 14.16 -12.91
C VAL A 77 15.87 14.93 -12.89
N ASP A 78 16.02 15.92 -12.01
CA ASP A 78 17.26 16.67 -11.83
C ASP A 78 18.36 15.78 -11.27
N LEU A 79 18.06 14.92 -10.30
CA LEU A 79 19.01 13.93 -9.78
C LEU A 79 19.49 12.98 -10.90
N ILE A 80 18.60 12.44 -11.71
CA ILE A 80 18.95 11.58 -12.84
C ILE A 80 19.81 12.36 -13.86
N TYR A 81 19.44 13.60 -14.16
CA TYR A 81 20.19 14.46 -15.06
C TYR A 81 21.61 14.72 -14.54
N ARG A 82 21.80 15.10 -13.27
CA ARG A 82 23.10 15.33 -12.63
C ARG A 82 23.94 14.04 -12.61
N VAL A 83 23.32 12.89 -12.30
CA VAL A 83 23.97 11.58 -12.33
C VAL A 83 24.50 11.25 -13.72
N VAL A 84 23.69 11.43 -14.77
CA VAL A 84 24.05 11.11 -16.15
C VAL A 84 25.11 12.04 -16.71
N THR A 85 25.08 13.32 -16.32
CA THR A 85 26.04 14.34 -16.77
C THR A 85 27.34 14.37 -15.96
N GLY A 86 27.47 13.54 -14.92
CA GLY A 86 28.68 13.47 -14.09
C GLY A 86 28.87 14.64 -13.13
N GLY A 87 27.81 15.43 -12.89
CA GLY A 87 27.83 16.65 -12.08
C GLY A 87 27.39 16.46 -10.62
N ILE A 88 27.53 15.28 -10.03
CA ILE A 88 27.26 15.13 -8.58
C ILE A 88 28.54 15.47 -7.82
N ASP A 89 28.56 16.65 -7.23
CA ASP A 89 29.45 16.94 -6.13
C ASP A 89 28.86 16.29 -4.85
N GLU A 90 29.57 15.27 -4.34
CA GLU A 90 29.15 14.53 -3.14
C GLU A 90 29.00 15.47 -1.92
N ALA A 91 29.82 16.52 -1.85
CA ALA A 91 29.80 17.47 -0.76
C ALA A 91 28.57 18.40 -0.83
N GLU A 92 28.22 18.90 -2.01
CA GLU A 92 27.04 19.75 -2.23
C GLU A 92 25.74 18.97 -1.99
N THR A 93 25.68 17.72 -2.46
CA THR A 93 24.51 16.85 -2.24
C THR A 93 24.36 16.45 -0.77
N ALA A 94 25.47 16.21 -0.06
CA ALA A 94 25.47 15.92 1.38
C ALA A 94 25.03 17.15 2.18
N ALA A 95 25.50 18.37 1.85
CA ALA A 95 25.09 19.59 2.50
C ALA A 95 23.59 19.89 2.32
N HIS A 96 23.08 19.72 1.11
CA HIS A 96 21.62 19.87 0.84
C HIS A 96 20.77 18.87 1.61
N ILE A 97 21.25 17.65 1.79
CA ILE A 97 20.55 16.62 2.57
C ILE A 97 20.56 16.99 4.07
N GLU A 98 21.67 17.51 4.55
CA GLU A 98 21.84 17.90 5.94
C GLU A 98 20.95 19.11 6.28
N GLU A 99 20.94 20.14 5.46
CA GLU A 99 20.05 21.31 5.55
C GLU A 99 18.57 20.90 5.48
N SER A 100 18.19 20.03 4.54
CA SER A 100 16.85 19.48 4.41
C SER A 100 16.42 18.66 5.64
N ASN A 101 17.34 17.92 6.28
CA ASN A 101 17.10 17.19 7.52
C ASN A 101 16.95 18.13 8.74
N GLU A 102 17.71 19.20 8.82
CA GLU A 102 17.57 20.20 9.88
C GLU A 102 16.20 20.89 9.81
N ILE A 103 15.74 21.27 8.62
CA ILE A 103 14.41 21.85 8.41
C ILE A 103 13.30 20.84 8.76
N ALA A 104 13.45 19.57 8.33
CA ALA A 104 12.46 18.52 8.62
C ALA A 104 12.41 18.16 10.11
N ASN A 105 13.54 18.16 10.80
CA ASN A 105 13.63 17.91 12.25
C ASN A 105 13.14 19.10 13.08
N ALA A 106 13.23 20.33 12.56
CA ALA A 106 12.72 21.53 13.22
C ALA A 106 11.18 21.62 13.22
N THR A 107 10.51 20.81 12.41
CA THR A 107 9.04 20.83 12.30
C THR A 107 8.41 19.88 13.29
N GLU A 108 8.06 20.36 14.47
CA GLU A 108 7.27 19.59 15.44
C GLU A 108 5.81 19.54 15.02
N ILE A 109 5.31 18.35 14.71
CA ILE A 109 3.88 18.11 14.48
C ILE A 109 3.27 17.54 15.77
N PHE A 110 2.33 18.25 16.39
CA PHE A 110 1.72 17.85 17.68
C PHE A 110 2.73 17.60 18.82
N GLY A 111 3.81 18.41 18.89
CA GLY A 111 4.83 18.29 19.94
C GLY A 111 5.73 17.06 19.82
N ARG A 112 5.72 16.34 18.68
CA ARG A 112 6.61 15.21 18.43
C ARG A 112 7.82 15.64 17.60
N THR A 113 8.98 15.18 17.99
CA THR A 113 10.24 15.41 17.27
C THR A 113 10.56 14.29 16.27
N ASN A 114 9.99 13.09 16.46
CA ASN A 114 10.26 11.91 15.67
C ASN A 114 8.97 11.19 15.25
N GLY A 115 8.98 10.52 14.11
CA GLY A 115 7.89 9.69 13.63
C GLY A 115 8.32 8.71 12.54
N ILE A 116 7.88 7.45 12.63
CA ILE A 116 8.24 6.39 11.67
C ILE A 116 7.77 6.76 10.26
N PHE A 117 6.51 7.17 10.12
CA PHE A 117 5.97 7.55 8.81
C PHE A 117 6.49 8.92 8.36
N ALA A 118 6.70 9.85 9.30
CA ALA A 118 7.30 11.15 9.00
C ALA A 118 8.75 10.97 8.50
N SER A 119 9.57 10.17 9.18
CA SER A 119 10.95 9.90 8.74
C SER A 119 10.99 9.18 7.39
N LEU A 120 10.06 8.24 7.15
CA LEU A 120 9.95 7.56 5.86
C LEU A 120 9.59 8.57 4.74
N ALA A 121 8.57 9.39 4.95
CA ALA A 121 8.15 10.42 4.00
C ALA A 121 9.27 11.44 3.76
N ASN A 122 9.94 11.89 4.81
CA ASN A 122 11.07 12.81 4.72
C ASN A 122 12.26 12.20 3.97
N ASN A 123 12.60 10.93 4.21
CA ASN A 123 13.68 10.25 3.50
C ASN A 123 13.41 10.14 1.99
N PHE A 124 12.14 9.97 1.59
CA PHE A 124 11.76 9.99 0.17
C PHE A 124 11.70 11.43 -0.37
N GLY A 125 11.07 12.36 0.35
CA GLY A 125 10.88 13.74 -0.08
C GLY A 125 12.18 14.55 -0.15
N SER A 126 13.09 14.37 0.81
CA SER A 126 14.39 15.04 0.85
C SER A 126 15.43 14.46 -0.14
N GLY A 127 15.11 13.37 -0.82
CA GLY A 127 16.06 12.69 -1.70
C GLY A 127 17.09 11.82 -0.97
N LYS A 128 17.13 11.79 0.36
CA LYS A 128 18.07 11.00 1.17
C LYS A 128 18.06 9.51 0.78
N PHE A 129 16.88 8.97 0.52
CA PHE A 129 16.74 7.59 0.02
C PHE A 129 17.46 7.37 -1.30
N TYR A 130 17.32 8.28 -2.26
CA TYR A 130 17.95 8.16 -3.59
C TYR A 130 19.46 8.27 -3.52
N VAL A 131 20.00 9.17 -2.69
CA VAL A 131 21.43 9.31 -2.47
C VAL A 131 21.99 8.08 -1.75
N GLY A 132 21.28 7.51 -0.79
CA GLY A 132 21.64 6.25 -0.14
C GLY A 132 21.74 5.10 -1.14
N VAL A 133 20.76 4.95 -2.04
CA VAL A 133 20.79 3.95 -3.11
C VAL A 133 21.98 4.18 -4.05
N MET A 134 22.26 5.45 -4.42
CA MET A 134 23.42 5.80 -5.26
C MET A 134 24.73 5.40 -4.60
N ARG A 135 24.92 5.76 -3.32
CA ARG A 135 26.13 5.40 -2.55
C ARG A 135 26.29 3.87 -2.43
N ALA A 136 25.19 3.17 -2.19
CA ALA A 136 25.18 1.71 -2.15
C ALA A 136 25.61 1.09 -3.49
N LEU A 137 25.09 1.61 -4.61
CA LEU A 137 25.49 1.18 -5.96
C LEU A 137 26.96 1.53 -6.28
N GLN A 138 27.45 2.68 -5.84
CA GLN A 138 28.87 3.05 -5.99
C GLN A 138 29.78 2.09 -5.22
N ASN A 139 29.41 1.72 -4.01
CA ASN A 139 30.15 0.75 -3.21
C ASN A 139 30.18 -0.65 -3.85
N LEU A 140 29.11 -1.05 -4.52
CA LEU A 140 29.03 -2.33 -5.23
C LEU A 140 29.83 -2.32 -6.55
N THR A 141 29.67 -1.27 -7.36
CA THR A 141 30.25 -1.20 -8.71
C THR A 141 31.67 -0.65 -8.74
N LYS A 142 32.11 0.01 -7.66
CA LYS A 142 33.37 0.76 -7.56
C LYS A 142 33.51 1.84 -8.65
N SER A 143 32.40 2.30 -9.24
CA SER A 143 32.35 3.29 -10.30
C SER A 143 31.12 4.18 -10.18
N SER A 144 31.31 5.49 -10.04
CA SER A 144 30.23 6.48 -10.02
C SER A 144 29.34 6.42 -11.27
N THR A 145 29.98 6.36 -12.45
CA THR A 145 29.25 6.32 -13.74
C THR A 145 28.42 5.06 -13.88
N ALA A 146 28.96 3.89 -13.53
CA ALA A 146 28.21 2.63 -13.58
C ALA A 146 27.03 2.64 -12.59
N ALA A 147 27.26 3.13 -11.38
CA ALA A 147 26.21 3.27 -10.36
C ALA A 147 25.09 4.19 -10.85
N GLY A 148 25.43 5.34 -11.44
CA GLY A 148 24.48 6.29 -11.99
C GLY A 148 23.62 5.71 -13.11
N VAL A 149 24.23 5.02 -14.04
CA VAL A 149 23.48 4.35 -15.13
C VAL A 149 22.54 3.28 -14.58
N ILE A 150 22.99 2.45 -13.64
CA ILE A 150 22.17 1.41 -13.02
C ILE A 150 21.01 2.05 -12.25
N PHE A 151 21.29 3.08 -11.46
CA PHE A 151 20.26 3.82 -10.72
C PHE A 151 19.19 4.41 -11.65
N ALA A 152 19.61 5.11 -12.70
CA ALA A 152 18.70 5.69 -13.69
C ALA A 152 17.83 4.62 -14.36
N LEU A 153 18.41 3.50 -14.76
CA LEU A 153 17.65 2.38 -15.35
C LEU A 153 16.63 1.79 -14.38
N ILE A 154 17.01 1.57 -13.12
CA ILE A 154 16.10 1.07 -12.08
C ILE A 154 14.99 2.09 -11.83
N ALA A 155 15.32 3.35 -11.60
CA ALA A 155 14.37 4.41 -11.29
C ALA A 155 13.36 4.60 -12.42
N VAL A 156 13.80 4.72 -13.66
CA VAL A 156 12.92 4.87 -14.84
C VAL A 156 12.05 3.62 -15.02
N THR A 157 12.62 2.43 -14.86
CA THR A 157 11.84 1.18 -15.01
C THR A 157 10.77 1.07 -13.94
N LEU A 158 11.09 1.34 -12.67
CA LEU A 158 10.13 1.33 -11.56
C LEU A 158 9.06 2.41 -11.74
N TYR A 159 9.45 3.61 -12.18
CA TYR A 159 8.51 4.70 -12.44
C TYR A 159 7.50 4.33 -13.54
N ILE A 160 7.99 3.82 -14.68
CA ILE A 160 7.12 3.37 -15.79
C ILE A 160 6.22 2.22 -15.31
N PHE A 161 6.78 1.24 -14.60
CA PHE A 161 6.01 0.11 -14.10
C PHE A 161 4.91 0.56 -13.13
N LEU A 162 5.26 1.38 -12.14
CA LEU A 162 4.32 1.82 -11.12
C LEU A 162 3.23 2.71 -11.72
N ILE A 163 3.59 3.78 -12.43
CA ILE A 163 2.65 4.81 -12.89
C ILE A 163 1.79 4.30 -14.06
N TYR A 164 2.40 3.64 -15.06
CA TYR A 164 1.68 3.29 -16.27
C TYR A 164 1.11 1.88 -16.25
N ILE A 165 1.82 0.90 -15.69
CA ILE A 165 1.40 -0.50 -15.73
C ILE A 165 0.55 -0.83 -14.50
N PHE A 166 0.93 -0.40 -13.31
CA PHE A 166 0.21 -0.73 -12.08
C PHE A 166 -0.89 0.28 -11.78
N LEU A 167 -0.56 1.55 -11.57
CA LEU A 167 -1.55 2.59 -11.24
C LEU A 167 -2.39 2.99 -12.46
N GLY A 168 -1.87 2.84 -13.66
CA GLY A 168 -2.55 3.21 -14.91
C GLY A 168 -3.90 2.54 -15.11
N VAL A 169 -4.14 1.35 -14.57
CA VAL A 169 -5.40 0.59 -14.73
C VAL A 169 -6.46 0.94 -13.68
N VAL A 170 -6.09 1.64 -12.61
CA VAL A 170 -6.97 1.95 -11.48
C VAL A 170 -8.27 2.67 -11.90
N PRO A 171 -8.28 3.63 -12.85
CA PRO A 171 -9.51 4.27 -13.31
C PRO A 171 -10.52 3.27 -13.91
N ALA A 172 -10.05 2.25 -14.63
CA ALA A 172 -10.93 1.21 -15.15
C ALA A 172 -11.48 0.31 -14.04
N ILE A 173 -10.67 -0.01 -13.03
CA ILE A 173 -11.09 -0.77 -11.85
C ILE A 173 -12.18 0.00 -11.10
N MET A 174 -11.94 1.27 -10.79
CA MET A 174 -12.91 2.15 -10.15
C MET A 174 -14.23 2.22 -10.94
N SER A 175 -14.14 2.46 -12.26
CA SER A 175 -15.32 2.48 -13.15
C SER A 175 -16.11 1.17 -13.08
N ARG A 176 -15.44 0.01 -13.02
CA ARG A 176 -16.10 -1.29 -12.88
C ARG A 176 -16.86 -1.43 -11.56
N PHE A 177 -16.30 -0.99 -10.43
CA PHE A 177 -17.02 -0.99 -9.15
C PHE A 177 -18.29 -0.13 -9.22
N PHE A 178 -18.18 1.08 -9.75
CA PHE A 178 -19.34 1.97 -9.87
C PHE A 178 -20.42 1.42 -10.80
N LEU A 179 -20.04 0.76 -11.90
CA LEU A 179 -21.02 0.12 -12.80
C LEU A 179 -21.75 -1.04 -12.11
N GLU A 180 -21.03 -1.91 -11.37
CA GLU A 180 -21.65 -3.05 -10.69
C GLU A 180 -22.56 -2.62 -9.52
N THR A 181 -22.17 -1.59 -8.73
CA THR A 181 -22.99 -1.10 -7.60
C THR A 181 -24.34 -0.54 -8.02
N ARG A 182 -24.52 -0.13 -9.28
CA ARG A 182 -25.81 0.33 -9.80
C ARG A 182 -26.89 -0.76 -9.80
N VAL A 183 -26.48 -2.00 -10.08
CA VAL A 183 -27.38 -3.12 -10.34
C VAL A 183 -27.41 -4.10 -9.16
N TYR A 184 -26.24 -4.36 -8.55
CA TYR A 184 -26.07 -5.42 -7.57
C TYR A 184 -25.95 -4.89 -6.15
N LYS A 185 -26.53 -5.67 -5.21
CA LYS A 185 -26.51 -5.33 -3.78
C LYS A 185 -25.10 -5.47 -3.17
N LYS A 186 -24.26 -6.35 -3.72
CA LYS A 186 -22.93 -6.65 -3.20
C LYS A 186 -21.92 -6.71 -4.33
N VAL A 187 -20.81 -6.00 -4.18
CA VAL A 187 -19.67 -6.08 -5.08
C VAL A 187 -18.48 -6.61 -4.28
N PRO A 188 -17.95 -7.80 -4.61
CA PRO A 188 -16.84 -8.38 -3.88
C PRO A 188 -15.53 -7.63 -4.17
N MET A 189 -14.66 -7.48 -3.16
CA MET A 189 -13.36 -6.83 -3.31
C MET A 189 -12.43 -7.53 -4.31
N THR A 190 -12.66 -8.81 -4.59
CA THR A 190 -11.96 -9.53 -5.67
C THR A 190 -12.14 -8.89 -7.04
N ARG A 191 -13.12 -7.99 -7.19
CA ARG A 191 -13.31 -7.21 -8.41
C ARG A 191 -12.16 -6.23 -8.69
N ALA A 192 -11.41 -5.83 -7.69
CA ALA A 192 -10.19 -5.02 -7.87
C ALA A 192 -9.16 -5.70 -8.79
N VAL A 193 -9.17 -7.03 -8.86
CA VAL A 193 -8.26 -7.81 -9.69
C VAL A 193 -8.95 -8.42 -10.93
N PHE A 194 -10.10 -7.90 -11.36
CA PHE A 194 -10.87 -8.46 -12.47
C PHE A 194 -10.08 -8.51 -13.79
N LEU A 195 -9.20 -7.54 -14.02
CA LEU A 195 -8.34 -7.50 -15.20
C LEU A 195 -7.32 -8.64 -15.24
N LEU A 196 -6.85 -9.10 -14.07
CA LEU A 196 -5.99 -10.29 -13.97
C LEU A 196 -6.79 -11.56 -14.28
N GLN A 197 -8.04 -11.65 -13.79
CA GLN A 197 -8.94 -12.76 -14.07
C GLN A 197 -9.24 -12.88 -15.57
N LEU A 198 -9.41 -11.73 -16.24
CA LEU A 198 -9.60 -11.65 -17.70
C LEU A 198 -8.27 -11.74 -18.48
N LYS A 199 -7.10 -11.76 -17.82
CA LYS A 199 -5.76 -11.73 -18.44
C LYS A 199 -5.53 -10.52 -19.35
N LYS A 200 -6.11 -9.37 -18.99
CA LYS A 200 -6.10 -8.14 -19.79
C LYS A 200 -5.40 -6.95 -19.12
N TRP A 201 -4.68 -7.19 -18.01
CA TRP A 201 -4.04 -6.12 -17.25
C TRP A 201 -3.15 -5.23 -18.11
N PHE A 202 -2.16 -5.80 -18.79
CA PHE A 202 -1.21 -5.04 -19.63
C PHE A 202 -1.89 -4.41 -20.85
N HIS A 203 -2.88 -5.07 -21.43
CA HIS A 203 -3.65 -4.51 -22.54
C HIS A 203 -4.41 -3.26 -22.12
N VAL A 204 -5.12 -3.30 -21.00
CA VAL A 204 -5.87 -2.16 -20.45
C VAL A 204 -4.91 -1.04 -20.01
N ALA A 205 -3.78 -1.38 -19.39
CA ALA A 205 -2.73 -0.42 -19.07
C ALA A 205 -2.26 0.32 -20.32
N TRP A 206 -2.01 -0.39 -21.41
CA TRP A 206 -1.63 0.20 -22.70
C TRP A 206 -2.71 1.13 -23.27
N VAL A 207 -3.98 0.70 -23.26
CA VAL A 207 -5.09 1.53 -23.75
C VAL A 207 -5.19 2.85 -22.99
N LEU A 208 -5.09 2.79 -21.67
CA LEU A 208 -5.17 3.98 -20.81
C LEU A 208 -3.91 4.85 -20.91
N PHE A 209 -2.74 4.25 -21.13
CA PHE A 209 -1.51 4.99 -21.45
C PHE A 209 -1.67 5.77 -22.76
N VAL A 210 -2.12 5.13 -23.85
CA VAL A 210 -2.34 5.79 -25.15
C VAL A 210 -3.36 6.93 -25.02
N ARG A 211 -4.44 6.72 -24.26
CA ARG A 211 -5.40 7.80 -23.94
C ARG A 211 -4.71 8.99 -23.28
N ARG A 212 -3.91 8.74 -22.23
CA ARG A 212 -3.19 9.82 -21.49
C ARG A 212 -2.19 10.51 -22.41
N PHE A 213 -1.45 9.75 -23.21
CA PHE A 213 -0.49 10.28 -24.16
C PHE A 213 -1.14 11.20 -25.21
N TYR A 214 -2.26 10.78 -25.80
CA TYR A 214 -3.00 11.67 -26.72
C TYR A 214 -3.57 12.90 -25.99
N GLN A 215 -4.04 12.75 -24.77
CA GLN A 215 -4.50 13.87 -23.96
C GLN A 215 -3.36 14.87 -23.70
N PHE A 216 -2.17 14.39 -23.37
CA PHE A 216 -0.98 15.21 -23.18
C PHE A 216 -0.61 15.97 -24.45
N LEU A 217 -0.59 15.33 -25.61
CA LEU A 217 -0.32 16.02 -26.88
C LEU A 217 -1.33 17.13 -27.19
N TRP A 218 -2.61 16.95 -26.83
CA TRP A 218 -3.62 17.98 -27.04
C TRP A 218 -3.47 19.18 -26.08
N TRP A 219 -2.84 19.01 -24.92
CA TRP A 219 -2.59 20.11 -23.99
C TRP A 219 -1.63 21.17 -24.55
N PHE A 220 -0.77 20.84 -25.51
CA PHE A 220 0.03 21.84 -26.23
C PHE A 220 -0.82 22.89 -26.98
N THR A 221 -2.06 22.58 -27.27
CA THR A 221 -3.00 23.52 -27.91
C THR A 221 -3.95 24.18 -26.92
N ILE A 222 -3.78 23.99 -25.62
CA ILE A 222 -4.65 24.48 -24.52
C ILE A 222 -6.13 24.20 -24.76
N VAL A 223 -6.79 24.90 -25.72
CA VAL A 223 -8.21 24.72 -26.06
C VAL A 223 -8.51 23.27 -26.50
N GLY A 224 -7.60 22.66 -27.28
CA GLY A 224 -7.71 21.27 -27.68
C GLY A 224 -7.62 20.33 -26.49
N GLY A 225 -6.77 20.62 -25.52
CA GLY A 225 -6.66 19.90 -24.26
C GLY A 225 -7.99 19.81 -23.53
N PHE A 226 -8.66 20.95 -23.32
CA PHE A 226 -10.00 21.00 -22.70
C PHE A 226 -11.05 20.21 -23.49
N ILE A 227 -11.15 20.41 -24.79
CA ILE A 227 -12.14 19.69 -25.63
C ILE A 227 -11.89 18.18 -25.61
N LYS A 228 -10.63 17.76 -25.62
CA LYS A 228 -10.25 16.34 -25.66
C LYS A 228 -10.36 15.66 -24.29
N SER A 229 -10.24 16.38 -23.18
CA SER A 229 -10.52 15.81 -21.86
C SER A 229 -11.95 15.27 -21.80
N TYR A 230 -12.92 16.04 -22.23
CA TYR A 230 -14.31 15.58 -22.36
C TYR A 230 -14.49 14.50 -23.45
N SER A 231 -13.75 14.58 -24.55
CA SER A 231 -13.85 13.58 -25.62
C SER A 231 -13.37 12.19 -25.21
N TYR A 232 -12.40 12.11 -24.29
CA TYR A 232 -11.77 10.85 -23.84
C TYR A 232 -12.27 10.40 -22.46
N MET A 233 -13.20 11.14 -21.86
CA MET A 233 -13.71 10.92 -20.49
C MET A 233 -14.31 9.52 -20.30
N MET A 234 -14.96 8.96 -21.34
CA MET A 234 -15.67 7.68 -21.24
C MET A 234 -14.75 6.46 -21.42
N VAL A 235 -13.49 6.64 -21.84
CA VAL A 235 -12.55 5.52 -22.09
C VAL A 235 -12.40 4.57 -20.89
N PRO A 236 -12.23 5.02 -19.64
CA PRO A 236 -12.12 4.11 -18.50
C PRO A 236 -13.36 3.22 -18.32
N PHE A 237 -14.55 3.77 -18.52
CA PHE A 237 -15.82 3.03 -18.44
C PHE A 237 -15.97 2.02 -19.58
N ILE A 238 -15.63 2.43 -20.82
CA ILE A 238 -15.66 1.56 -22.00
C ILE A 238 -14.78 0.33 -21.80
N ILE A 239 -13.55 0.53 -21.29
CA ILE A 239 -12.59 -0.55 -21.02
C ILE A 239 -12.96 -1.35 -19.77
N ALA A 240 -13.63 -0.75 -18.79
CA ALA A 240 -14.16 -1.48 -17.63
C ALA A 240 -15.29 -2.44 -18.03
N GLU A 241 -16.08 -2.10 -19.06
CA GLU A 241 -17.09 -2.98 -19.64
C GLU A 241 -16.46 -4.02 -20.58
N ASN A 242 -15.71 -3.58 -21.60
CA ASN A 242 -15.04 -4.45 -22.57
C ASN A 242 -13.52 -4.24 -22.61
N PRO A 243 -12.74 -5.02 -21.86
CA PRO A 243 -11.28 -4.90 -21.84
C PRO A 243 -10.57 -5.47 -23.08
N ASN A 244 -11.31 -5.94 -24.09
CA ASN A 244 -10.75 -6.45 -25.34
C ASN A 244 -10.59 -5.37 -26.42
N LEU A 245 -11.23 -4.20 -26.25
CA LEU A 245 -11.13 -3.12 -27.21
C LEU A 245 -9.71 -2.57 -27.32
N SER A 246 -9.26 -2.32 -28.55
CA SER A 246 -8.00 -1.63 -28.80
C SER A 246 -8.06 -0.16 -28.37
N ALA A 247 -6.89 0.47 -28.18
CA ALA A 247 -6.81 1.88 -27.82
C ALA A 247 -7.54 2.78 -28.85
N LYS A 248 -7.38 2.49 -30.14
CA LYS A 248 -8.05 3.23 -31.22
C LYS A 248 -9.56 3.10 -31.14
N GLU A 249 -10.08 1.90 -30.94
CA GLU A 249 -11.53 1.64 -30.82
C GLU A 249 -12.13 2.32 -29.59
N ALA A 250 -11.52 2.14 -28.41
CA ALA A 250 -12.01 2.72 -27.17
C ALA A 250 -12.03 4.27 -27.21
N ILE A 251 -10.97 4.88 -27.73
CA ILE A 251 -10.88 6.34 -27.87
C ILE A 251 -11.88 6.85 -28.93
N THR A 252 -12.02 6.14 -30.06
CA THR A 252 -12.97 6.52 -31.12
C THR A 252 -14.40 6.42 -30.61
N LEU A 253 -14.75 5.33 -29.93
CA LEU A 253 -16.08 5.17 -29.33
C LEU A 253 -16.38 6.26 -28.31
N SER A 254 -15.45 6.57 -27.41
CA SER A 254 -15.61 7.66 -26.45
C SER A 254 -15.86 9.01 -27.14
N ARG A 255 -15.10 9.32 -28.19
CA ARG A 255 -15.30 10.55 -29.00
C ARG A 255 -16.67 10.60 -29.66
N GLN A 256 -17.14 9.47 -30.20
CA GLN A 256 -18.46 9.35 -30.83
C GLN A 256 -19.58 9.52 -29.81
N MET A 257 -19.49 8.85 -28.65
CA MET A 257 -20.46 8.98 -27.55
C MET A 257 -20.56 10.41 -27.02
N MET A 258 -19.42 11.10 -26.89
CA MET A 258 -19.35 12.47 -26.38
C MET A 258 -19.63 13.56 -27.44
N ASN A 259 -19.85 13.16 -28.70
CA ASN A 259 -20.17 14.13 -29.75
C ASN A 259 -21.56 14.78 -29.51
N GLY A 260 -21.60 16.12 -29.47
CA GLY A 260 -22.81 16.89 -29.12
C GLY A 260 -23.08 16.98 -27.58
N TYR A 261 -22.32 16.28 -26.74
CA TYR A 261 -22.54 16.25 -25.28
C TYR A 261 -21.41 16.89 -24.46
N LYS A 262 -20.27 17.25 -25.07
CA LYS A 262 -19.12 17.84 -24.37
C LYS A 262 -19.50 19.10 -23.59
N TRP A 263 -20.24 20.01 -24.24
CA TRP A 263 -20.74 21.23 -23.59
C TRP A 263 -21.70 20.91 -22.42
N LYS A 264 -22.56 19.91 -22.58
CA LYS A 264 -23.46 19.48 -21.50
C LYS A 264 -22.72 18.89 -20.31
N ALA A 265 -21.63 18.15 -20.56
CA ALA A 265 -20.75 17.63 -19.52
C ALA A 265 -19.99 18.77 -18.82
N PHE A 266 -19.46 19.74 -19.56
CA PHE A 266 -18.83 20.93 -18.99
C PHE A 266 -19.82 21.72 -18.09
N VAL A 267 -21.05 21.94 -18.55
CA VAL A 267 -22.06 22.58 -17.70
C VAL A 267 -22.43 21.72 -16.50
N LEU A 268 -22.36 20.38 -16.60
CA LEU A 268 -22.54 19.50 -15.45
C LEU A 268 -21.45 19.75 -14.40
N ASP A 269 -20.19 19.88 -14.83
CA ASP A 269 -19.06 20.21 -13.93
C ASP A 269 -19.23 21.55 -13.27
N LEU A 270 -19.67 22.58 -14.01
CA LEU A 270 -19.98 23.91 -13.45
C LEU A 270 -21.05 23.82 -12.33
N THR A 271 -22.01 22.91 -12.45
CA THR A 271 -23.01 22.71 -11.39
C THR A 271 -22.47 22.00 -10.14
N MET A 272 -21.23 21.52 -10.17
CA MET A 272 -20.53 20.91 -9.05
C MET A 272 -19.50 21.84 -8.39
N LEU A 273 -19.30 23.07 -8.91
CA LEU A 273 -18.36 24.06 -8.37
C LEU A 273 -18.55 24.32 -6.86
N GLY A 274 -19.81 24.30 -6.39
CA GLY A 274 -20.09 24.49 -4.96
C GLY A 274 -19.45 23.40 -4.06
N TRP A 275 -19.35 22.17 -4.56
CA TRP A 275 -18.68 21.09 -3.86
C TRP A 275 -17.15 21.28 -3.87
N ILE A 276 -16.58 21.75 -4.98
CA ILE A 276 -15.14 22.06 -5.08
C ILE A 276 -14.77 23.18 -4.10
N LEU A 277 -15.61 24.24 -4.02
CA LEU A 277 -15.42 25.30 -3.03
C LEU A 277 -15.54 24.77 -1.58
N LEU A 278 -16.48 23.88 -1.32
CA LEU A 278 -16.59 23.24 -0.02
C LEU A 278 -15.37 22.36 0.28
N GLY A 279 -14.80 21.67 -0.73
CA GLY A 279 -13.54 20.94 -0.64
C GLY A 279 -12.40 21.84 -0.16
N LEU A 280 -12.26 22.99 -0.78
CA LEU A 280 -11.27 24.00 -0.38
C LEU A 280 -11.48 24.49 1.06
N LEU A 281 -12.73 24.82 1.44
CA LEU A 281 -13.06 25.27 2.79
C LEU A 281 -12.85 24.20 3.87
N THR A 282 -13.04 22.94 3.53
CA THR A 282 -12.88 21.80 4.44
C THR A 282 -11.51 21.12 4.33
N LEU A 283 -10.56 21.76 3.63
CA LEU A 283 -9.21 21.22 3.41
C LEU A 283 -9.23 19.79 2.84
N GLY A 284 -10.13 19.52 1.90
CA GLY A 284 -10.28 18.22 1.23
C GLY A 284 -11.14 17.18 1.96
N LEU A 285 -11.61 17.45 3.20
CA LEU A 285 -12.43 16.48 3.94
C LEU A 285 -13.77 16.18 3.25
N SER A 286 -14.45 17.21 2.72
CA SER A 286 -15.71 16.99 2.00
C SER A 286 -15.49 16.19 0.70
N ASP A 287 -14.34 16.38 0.04
CA ASP A 287 -13.98 15.65 -1.15
C ASP A 287 -13.76 14.17 -0.82
N LEU A 288 -12.98 13.92 0.23
CA LEU A 288 -12.66 12.56 0.67
C LEU A 288 -13.91 11.77 1.09
N PHE A 289 -14.78 12.37 1.91
CA PHE A 289 -15.94 11.66 2.48
C PHE A 289 -17.19 11.67 1.61
N PHE A 290 -17.27 12.57 0.61
CA PHE A 290 -18.49 12.68 -0.18
C PHE A 290 -18.25 12.97 -1.67
N PHE A 291 -17.55 14.05 -2.04
CA PHE A 291 -17.58 14.59 -3.38
C PHE A 291 -16.93 13.65 -4.42
N ASN A 292 -15.82 13.00 -4.10
CA ASN A 292 -15.14 12.06 -5.01
C ASN A 292 -16.06 10.90 -5.43
N MET A 293 -16.80 10.33 -4.48
CA MET A 293 -17.76 9.27 -4.76
C MET A 293 -18.96 9.79 -5.56
N TYR A 294 -19.46 10.96 -5.19
CA TYR A 294 -20.63 11.56 -5.81
C TYR A 294 -20.38 11.95 -7.26
N SER A 295 -19.25 12.61 -7.55
CA SER A 295 -18.85 13.01 -8.91
C SER A 295 -18.62 11.80 -9.80
N THR A 296 -17.87 10.79 -9.31
CA THR A 296 -17.65 9.54 -10.05
C THR A 296 -18.96 8.83 -10.37
N GLY A 297 -19.90 8.81 -9.41
CA GLY A 297 -21.24 8.28 -9.64
C GLY A 297 -22.01 9.03 -10.72
N ILE A 298 -21.92 10.36 -10.77
CA ILE A 298 -22.55 11.18 -11.83
C ILE A 298 -21.96 10.83 -13.21
N TYR A 299 -20.64 10.69 -13.33
CA TYR A 299 -20.01 10.29 -14.59
C TYR A 299 -20.34 8.85 -14.98
N THR A 300 -20.55 7.98 -14.04
CA THR A 300 -21.04 6.61 -14.27
C THR A 300 -22.44 6.64 -14.90
N GLU A 301 -23.36 7.43 -14.34
CA GLU A 301 -24.71 7.59 -14.90
C GLU A 301 -24.70 8.25 -16.28
N LEU A 302 -23.80 9.24 -16.47
CA LEU A 302 -23.60 9.85 -17.79
C LEU A 302 -23.11 8.82 -18.81
N TYR A 303 -22.16 7.98 -18.44
CA TYR A 303 -21.69 6.89 -19.32
C TYR A 303 -22.82 5.92 -19.69
N VAL A 304 -23.61 5.49 -18.72
CA VAL A 304 -24.74 4.57 -18.95
C VAL A 304 -25.75 5.16 -19.93
N TRP A 305 -26.07 6.43 -19.75
CA TRP A 305 -26.99 7.14 -20.64
C TRP A 305 -26.40 7.26 -22.07
N LEU A 306 -25.13 7.66 -22.20
CA LEU A 306 -24.43 7.77 -23.49
C LEU A 306 -24.30 6.43 -24.21
N ARG A 307 -24.03 5.36 -23.47
CA ARG A 307 -23.95 3.99 -23.98
C ARG A 307 -25.29 3.52 -24.57
N ALA A 308 -26.38 3.70 -23.84
CA ALA A 308 -27.70 3.35 -24.30
C ALA A 308 -28.01 4.07 -25.63
N ARG A 309 -27.74 5.37 -25.67
CA ARG A 309 -27.95 6.18 -26.89
C ARG A 309 -27.05 5.74 -28.05
N ALA A 310 -25.77 5.41 -27.80
CA ALA A 310 -24.88 4.93 -28.86
C ALA A 310 -25.37 3.61 -29.47
N LYS A 311 -25.91 2.71 -28.64
CA LYS A 311 -26.51 1.46 -29.10
C LYS A 311 -27.77 1.69 -29.91
N GLU A 312 -28.66 2.57 -29.48
CA GLU A 312 -29.88 2.91 -30.22
C GLU A 312 -29.60 3.59 -31.56
N SER A 313 -28.53 4.39 -31.63
CA SER A 313 -28.11 5.02 -32.91
C SER A 313 -27.44 4.05 -33.88
N GLY A 314 -27.31 2.77 -33.55
CA GLY A 314 -26.69 1.76 -34.39
C GLY A 314 -25.18 1.92 -34.57
N ASN A 315 -24.48 2.54 -33.60
CA ASN A 315 -23.03 2.71 -33.68
C ASN A 315 -22.32 1.35 -33.64
N GLU A 316 -21.57 1.02 -34.70
CA GLU A 316 -20.87 -0.27 -34.83
C GLU A 316 -19.93 -0.61 -33.67
N LEU A 317 -19.18 0.38 -33.17
CA LEU A 317 -18.28 0.16 -32.03
C LEU A 317 -19.04 -0.06 -30.72
N SER A 318 -20.24 0.53 -30.56
CA SER A 318 -21.10 0.30 -29.41
C SER A 318 -21.67 -1.11 -29.35
N ALA A 319 -21.80 -1.81 -30.46
CA ALA A 319 -22.19 -3.22 -30.52
C ALA A 319 -21.17 -4.13 -29.78
N LYS A 320 -19.89 -3.74 -29.76
CA LYS A 320 -18.86 -4.46 -29.05
C LYS A 320 -18.99 -4.37 -27.51
N LEU A 321 -19.82 -3.46 -26.99
CA LEU A 321 -20.18 -3.38 -25.56
C LEU A 321 -21.30 -4.40 -25.27
N ALA A 322 -20.94 -5.68 -25.24
CA ALA A 322 -21.88 -6.79 -25.28
C ALA A 322 -22.31 -7.32 -23.89
N ASP A 323 -21.92 -6.68 -22.80
CA ASP A 323 -22.27 -7.10 -21.43
C ASP A 323 -23.60 -6.45 -20.99
N PRO A 324 -24.75 -7.14 -21.03
CA PRO A 324 -26.02 -6.59 -20.56
C PRO A 324 -26.11 -6.59 -19.04
N TRP A 325 -25.40 -7.52 -18.38
CA TRP A 325 -25.54 -7.77 -16.95
C TRP A 325 -24.90 -6.70 -16.04
N LEU A 326 -24.21 -5.75 -16.62
CA LEU A 326 -23.78 -4.52 -15.92
C LEU A 326 -24.89 -3.48 -15.79
N TYR A 327 -26.01 -3.66 -16.49
CA TYR A 327 -27.11 -2.68 -16.58
C TYR A 327 -28.42 -3.21 -16.08
N GLU A 328 -28.60 -4.52 -16.17
CA GLU A 328 -29.79 -5.23 -15.71
C GLU A 328 -29.41 -6.52 -15.00
N LYS A 329 -30.30 -7.01 -14.15
CA LYS A 329 -30.08 -8.30 -13.47
C LYS A 329 -30.31 -9.42 -14.45
N ALA A 330 -29.38 -10.37 -14.48
CA ALA A 330 -29.57 -11.59 -15.25
C ALA A 330 -30.77 -12.38 -14.72
N PRO A 331 -31.63 -12.92 -15.62
CA PRO A 331 -32.72 -13.80 -15.21
C PRO A 331 -32.16 -15.06 -14.55
N TYR A 332 -32.92 -15.60 -13.60
CA TYR A 332 -32.49 -16.80 -12.86
C TYR A 332 -32.25 -18.01 -13.78
N SER A 333 -33.02 -18.13 -14.88
CA SER A 333 -32.81 -19.16 -15.91
C SER A 333 -31.39 -19.17 -16.48
N ASP A 334 -30.87 -17.98 -16.82
CA ASP A 334 -29.56 -17.82 -17.43
C ASP A 334 -28.45 -18.06 -16.39
N ILE A 335 -28.67 -17.58 -15.15
CA ILE A 335 -27.76 -17.83 -14.05
C ILE A 335 -27.69 -19.33 -13.73
N SER A 336 -28.84 -19.99 -13.56
CA SER A 336 -28.89 -21.42 -13.19
C SER A 336 -28.27 -22.32 -14.26
N ALA A 337 -28.42 -21.98 -15.53
CA ALA A 337 -27.78 -22.73 -16.63
C ALA A 337 -26.24 -22.74 -16.55
N HIS A 338 -25.62 -21.65 -16.03
CA HIS A 338 -24.16 -21.53 -15.91
C HIS A 338 -23.62 -21.88 -14.51
N TYR A 339 -24.49 -22.02 -13.50
CA TYR A 339 -24.15 -22.27 -12.12
C TYR A 339 -24.75 -23.56 -11.54
N GLY A 340 -25.24 -24.48 -12.39
CA GLY A 340 -25.85 -25.75 -11.96
C GLY A 340 -24.89 -26.59 -11.11
N ASP A 341 -23.61 -26.60 -11.44
CA ASP A 341 -22.57 -27.25 -10.64
C ASP A 341 -22.44 -26.65 -9.22
N VAL A 342 -22.64 -25.35 -9.08
CA VAL A 342 -22.62 -24.66 -7.78
C VAL A 342 -23.87 -25.04 -6.96
N GLU A 343 -25.01 -25.13 -7.61
CA GLU A 343 -26.26 -25.52 -6.97
C GLU A 343 -26.21 -26.96 -6.46
N GLU A 344 -25.66 -27.88 -7.26
CA GLU A 344 -25.42 -29.26 -6.85
C GLU A 344 -24.41 -29.37 -5.68
N GLU A 345 -23.32 -28.60 -5.76
CA GLU A 345 -22.30 -28.57 -4.72
C GLU A 345 -22.84 -28.00 -3.39
N LEU A 346 -23.74 -27.01 -3.43
CA LEU A 346 -24.38 -26.45 -2.23
C LEU A 346 -25.31 -27.46 -1.53
N LYS A 347 -25.82 -28.47 -2.26
CA LYS A 347 -26.68 -29.53 -1.72
C LYS A 347 -25.89 -30.67 -1.05
N LYS A 348 -24.57 -30.76 -1.30
CA LYS A 348 -23.73 -31.82 -0.71
C LYS A 348 -23.51 -31.58 0.79
N PRO A 349 -23.52 -32.64 1.61
CA PRO A 349 -23.20 -32.52 3.02
C PRO A 349 -21.76 -32.05 3.21
N HIS A 350 -21.55 -31.16 4.18
CA HIS A 350 -20.25 -30.63 4.48
C HIS A 350 -19.50 -31.55 5.44
N LEU A 351 -18.21 -31.76 5.17
CA LEU A 351 -17.29 -32.43 6.10
C LEU A 351 -17.12 -31.53 7.33
N VAL A 352 -17.76 -31.89 8.42
CA VAL A 352 -17.58 -31.23 9.72
C VAL A 352 -16.43 -31.92 10.43
N ARG A 353 -15.41 -31.13 10.74
CA ARG A 353 -14.29 -31.61 11.52
C ARG A 353 -14.68 -31.75 12.98
N ASP A 354 -14.71 -32.97 13.50
CA ASP A 354 -14.90 -33.25 14.91
C ASP A 354 -13.57 -33.63 15.57
N LEU A 355 -12.70 -32.64 15.80
CA LEU A 355 -11.54 -32.82 16.64
C LEU A 355 -11.93 -32.68 18.09
N LYS A 356 -11.93 -33.80 18.81
CA LYS A 356 -12.21 -33.88 20.25
C LYS A 356 -10.92 -33.78 21.07
N GLY A 357 -11.06 -33.43 22.37
CA GLY A 357 -9.95 -33.38 23.32
C GLY A 357 -8.96 -32.25 23.09
N ILE A 358 -7.75 -32.42 23.63
CA ILE A 358 -6.68 -31.42 23.65
C ILE A 358 -6.27 -30.99 22.23
N ARG A 359 -6.16 -31.94 21.30
CA ARG A 359 -5.83 -31.63 19.88
C ARG A 359 -6.87 -30.73 19.24
N GLY A 360 -8.16 -31.00 19.48
CA GLY A 360 -9.26 -30.17 19.00
C GLY A 360 -9.23 -28.77 19.60
N PHE A 361 -8.90 -28.65 20.87
CA PHE A 361 -8.76 -27.37 21.55
C PHE A 361 -7.68 -26.49 20.90
N PHE A 362 -6.47 -27.01 20.69
CA PHE A 362 -5.38 -26.26 20.05
C PHE A 362 -5.69 -25.93 18.58
N ALA A 363 -6.22 -26.88 17.82
CA ALA A 363 -6.58 -26.65 16.44
C ALA A 363 -7.68 -25.59 16.28
N LYS A 364 -8.71 -25.60 17.14
CA LYS A 364 -9.83 -24.66 17.09
C LYS A 364 -9.45 -23.25 17.55
N ASN A 365 -8.70 -23.15 18.65
CA ASN A 365 -8.40 -21.87 19.30
C ASN A 365 -7.15 -21.20 18.74
N PHE A 366 -6.10 -21.96 18.46
CA PHE A 366 -4.79 -21.46 18.08
C PHE A 366 -4.39 -21.80 16.64
N GLY A 367 -5.12 -22.69 15.97
CA GLY A 367 -4.72 -23.15 14.64
C GLY A 367 -3.47 -24.00 14.64
N LEU A 368 -3.14 -24.61 15.78
CA LEU A 368 -1.99 -25.47 15.94
C LEU A 368 -2.38 -26.93 15.79
N VAL A 369 -1.67 -27.64 14.92
CA VAL A 369 -1.72 -29.10 14.77
C VAL A 369 -0.31 -29.65 14.94
N LEU A 370 -0.16 -30.79 15.63
CA LEU A 370 1.16 -31.40 15.84
C LEU A 370 1.77 -31.85 14.51
N ARG A 371 0.95 -32.46 13.68
CA ARG A 371 1.32 -32.95 12.36
C ARG A 371 0.19 -32.64 11.39
N TYR A 372 0.57 -32.20 10.20
CA TYR A 372 -0.36 -32.05 9.08
C TYR A 372 -0.60 -33.42 8.46
N ASP A 373 -1.79 -33.96 8.61
CA ASP A 373 -2.23 -35.23 8.05
C ASP A 373 -3.19 -35.02 6.86
N GLU A 374 -3.56 -36.10 6.20
CA GLU A 374 -4.42 -36.08 5.02
C GLU A 374 -5.83 -35.53 5.34
N ARG A 375 -6.35 -35.82 6.55
CA ARG A 375 -7.64 -35.32 7.03
C ARG A 375 -7.64 -33.79 7.19
N GLU A 376 -6.51 -33.23 7.67
CA GLU A 376 -6.34 -31.77 7.73
C GLU A 376 -6.39 -31.14 6.34
N ARG A 377 -5.74 -31.81 5.37
CA ARG A 377 -5.72 -31.39 3.97
C ARG A 377 -7.12 -31.41 3.36
N GLU A 378 -7.88 -32.48 3.58
CA GLU A 378 -9.27 -32.59 3.13
C GLU A 378 -10.14 -31.50 3.75
N TYR A 379 -9.99 -31.27 5.04
CA TYR A 379 -10.73 -30.23 5.76
C TYR A 379 -10.42 -28.82 5.23
N GLU A 380 -9.15 -28.50 4.98
CA GLU A 380 -8.76 -27.22 4.40
C GLU A 380 -9.26 -27.04 2.97
N GLN A 381 -9.20 -28.09 2.17
CA GLN A 381 -9.73 -28.09 0.81
C GLN A 381 -11.24 -27.85 0.83
N GLU A 382 -11.96 -28.51 1.73
CA GLU A 382 -13.39 -28.33 1.92
C GLU A 382 -13.72 -26.91 2.37
N HIS A 383 -12.98 -26.35 3.33
CA HIS A 383 -13.17 -24.98 3.77
C HIS A 383 -12.84 -23.93 2.68
N ALA A 384 -11.78 -24.16 1.92
CA ALA A 384 -11.46 -23.30 0.77
C ALA A 384 -12.55 -23.39 -0.32
N ARG A 385 -13.09 -24.60 -0.55
CA ARG A 385 -14.22 -24.84 -1.44
C ARG A 385 -15.46 -24.09 -0.96
N MET A 386 -15.80 -24.17 0.33
CA MET A 386 -16.95 -23.47 0.91
C MET A 386 -16.83 -21.95 0.82
N ASN A 387 -15.65 -21.39 1.05
CA ASN A 387 -15.43 -19.95 0.86
C ASN A 387 -15.59 -19.52 -0.61
N ALA A 388 -15.09 -20.32 -1.54
CA ALA A 388 -15.30 -20.09 -2.97
C ALA A 388 -16.79 -20.21 -3.36
N LEU A 389 -17.49 -21.20 -2.78
CA LEU A 389 -18.93 -21.38 -2.98
C LEU A 389 -19.77 -20.22 -2.41
N ALA A 390 -19.34 -19.60 -1.31
CA ALA A 390 -20.05 -18.45 -0.74
C ALA A 390 -20.12 -17.28 -1.73
N VAL A 391 -19.02 -16.98 -2.42
CA VAL A 391 -19.01 -15.96 -3.49
C VAL A 391 -19.91 -16.38 -4.65
N ARG A 392 -19.84 -17.65 -5.06
CA ARG A 392 -20.66 -18.20 -6.14
C ARG A 392 -22.15 -18.24 -5.79
N ARG A 393 -22.48 -18.47 -4.53
CA ARG A 393 -23.85 -18.39 -4.03
C ARG A 393 -24.42 -16.99 -4.16
N ASP A 394 -23.65 -15.95 -3.81
CA ASP A 394 -24.08 -14.57 -3.98
C ASP A 394 -24.32 -14.24 -5.48
N GLU A 395 -23.51 -14.81 -6.38
CA GLU A 395 -23.71 -14.70 -7.84
C GLU A 395 -24.97 -15.45 -8.28
N LEU A 396 -25.17 -16.70 -7.84
CA LEU A 396 -26.35 -17.53 -8.13
C LEU A 396 -27.65 -16.86 -7.67
N GLN A 397 -27.64 -16.21 -6.53
CA GLN A 397 -28.79 -15.50 -5.97
C GLN A 397 -29.03 -14.11 -6.59
N GLY A 398 -28.23 -13.70 -7.57
CA GLY A 398 -28.31 -12.36 -8.18
C GLY A 398 -28.02 -11.22 -7.21
N ILE A 399 -27.32 -11.50 -6.09
CA ILE A 399 -26.89 -10.51 -5.10
C ILE A 399 -25.65 -9.77 -5.61
N SER A 400 -24.75 -10.47 -6.31
CA SER A 400 -23.58 -9.93 -6.98
C SER A 400 -23.59 -10.23 -8.48
N TYR A 401 -22.76 -9.52 -9.23
CA TYR A 401 -22.62 -9.69 -10.67
C TYR A 401 -22.26 -11.14 -11.03
N PRO A 402 -22.99 -11.82 -11.92
CA PRO A 402 -22.77 -13.21 -12.29
C PRO A 402 -21.52 -13.35 -13.17
N TRP A 403 -20.38 -13.56 -12.55
CA TRP A 403 -19.08 -13.51 -13.25
C TRP A 403 -18.95 -14.50 -14.39
N ARG A 404 -19.56 -15.68 -14.29
CA ARG A 404 -19.53 -16.70 -15.33
C ARG A 404 -20.30 -16.31 -16.61
N LEU A 405 -21.22 -15.35 -16.50
CA LEU A 405 -21.96 -14.79 -17.63
C LEU A 405 -21.23 -13.62 -18.31
N ASN A 406 -20.04 -13.25 -17.84
CA ASN A 406 -19.26 -12.20 -18.46
C ASN A 406 -18.82 -12.65 -19.89
N PRO A 407 -19.23 -11.93 -20.95
CA PRO A 407 -18.96 -12.33 -22.33
C PRO A 407 -17.48 -12.24 -22.72
N TYR A 408 -16.66 -11.61 -21.89
CA TYR A 408 -15.23 -11.41 -22.14
C TYR A 408 -14.33 -12.38 -21.35
N LEU A 409 -14.91 -13.37 -20.66
CA LEU A 409 -14.13 -14.40 -20.01
C LEU A 409 -13.30 -15.19 -21.02
N PRO A 410 -12.01 -15.40 -20.76
CA PRO A 410 -11.22 -16.27 -21.61
C PRO A 410 -11.78 -17.70 -21.56
N PRO A 411 -11.80 -18.43 -22.70
CA PRO A 411 -12.28 -19.80 -22.71
C PRO A 411 -11.51 -20.64 -21.70
N ALA A 412 -12.24 -21.52 -21.00
CA ALA A 412 -11.66 -22.46 -20.07
C ALA A 412 -10.65 -23.34 -20.81
N ARG A 413 -9.36 -23.14 -20.53
CA ARG A 413 -8.33 -24.02 -21.13
C ARG A 413 -8.44 -25.39 -20.47
N PRO A 414 -8.46 -26.51 -21.24
CA PRO A 414 -8.37 -27.83 -20.67
C PRO A 414 -7.09 -27.92 -19.82
N ARG A 415 -7.26 -28.40 -18.60
CA ARG A 415 -6.16 -28.54 -17.65
C ARG A 415 -5.14 -29.51 -18.22
N LYS A 416 -3.99 -29.04 -18.69
CA LYS A 416 -2.86 -29.93 -19.05
C LYS A 416 -2.35 -30.58 -17.77
N GLU A 417 -2.58 -31.88 -17.64
CA GLU A 417 -1.96 -32.71 -16.61
C GLU A 417 -0.45 -32.68 -16.82
N GLY A 418 0.32 -32.42 -15.78
CA GLY A 418 1.78 -32.52 -15.79
C GLY A 418 2.59 -31.23 -15.77
N ARG A 419 2.02 -30.03 -15.85
CA ARG A 419 2.76 -28.78 -15.58
C ARG A 419 2.79 -28.47 -14.10
N PHE A 420 3.97 -28.13 -13.57
CA PHE A 420 4.16 -27.61 -12.21
C PHE A 420 3.05 -26.61 -11.87
N LYS A 421 2.15 -27.03 -10.99
CA LYS A 421 1.08 -26.16 -10.51
C LYS A 421 1.66 -25.25 -9.44
N PHE A 422 2.08 -24.05 -9.78
CA PHE A 422 2.13 -22.94 -8.83
C PHE A 422 0.68 -22.51 -8.50
N GLY A 423 -0.09 -23.43 -7.92
CA GLY A 423 -1.41 -23.14 -7.38
C GLY A 423 -1.22 -22.81 -5.92
N PHE A 424 -0.89 -21.57 -5.59
CA PHE A 424 -1.00 -21.08 -4.24
C PHE A 424 -2.48 -20.89 -3.91
N THR A 425 -3.00 -21.69 -3.00
CA THR A 425 -4.32 -21.46 -2.43
C THR A 425 -4.13 -20.57 -1.22
N ILE A 426 -4.39 -19.28 -1.36
CA ILE A 426 -4.31 -18.33 -0.25
C ILE A 426 -5.50 -18.60 0.69
N TYR A 427 -5.36 -19.62 1.53
CA TYR A 427 -6.34 -19.96 2.55
C TYR A 427 -5.81 -19.55 3.93
N TYR A 428 -6.21 -18.38 4.39
CA TYR A 428 -5.73 -17.75 5.63
C TYR A 428 -6.32 -18.38 6.92
N MET A 429 -7.43 -19.16 6.83
CA MET A 429 -8.06 -19.81 8.00
C MET A 429 -7.45 -21.17 8.34
N ARG A 430 -6.38 -21.57 7.61
CA ARG A 430 -5.70 -22.87 7.81
C ARG A 430 -5.11 -23.05 9.21
N ASN A 431 -4.88 -24.30 9.56
CA ASN A 431 -4.09 -24.68 10.70
C ASN A 431 -2.63 -24.90 10.28
N TYR A 432 -1.70 -24.58 11.16
CA TYR A 432 -0.28 -24.74 10.92
C TYR A 432 0.27 -25.91 11.74
N SER A 433 1.10 -26.75 11.13
CA SER A 433 1.83 -27.81 11.85
C SER A 433 2.96 -27.19 12.66
N LEU A 434 3.48 -27.94 13.65
CA LEU A 434 4.64 -27.48 14.44
C LEU A 434 5.84 -27.22 13.53
N THR A 435 6.09 -28.11 12.55
CA THR A 435 7.16 -27.94 11.56
C THR A 435 6.96 -26.69 10.70
N SER A 436 5.71 -26.41 10.28
CA SER A 436 5.39 -25.17 9.57
C SER A 436 5.65 -23.93 10.41
N LEU A 437 5.30 -23.93 11.69
CA LEU A 437 5.53 -22.78 12.57
C LEU A 437 7.03 -22.54 12.82
N ILE A 438 7.82 -23.58 12.98
CA ILE A 438 9.29 -23.46 13.09
C ILE A 438 9.88 -22.84 11.83
N MET A 439 9.50 -23.36 10.66
CA MET A 439 9.99 -22.83 9.39
C MET A 439 9.53 -21.38 9.14
N ILE A 440 8.29 -21.06 9.49
CA ILE A 440 7.74 -19.69 9.40
C ILE A 440 8.51 -18.76 10.34
N PHE A 441 8.79 -19.21 11.58
CA PHE A 441 9.61 -18.44 12.53
C PHE A 441 10.98 -18.11 11.93
N VAL A 442 11.69 -19.12 11.42
CA VAL A 442 13.02 -18.92 10.82
C VAL A 442 12.93 -18.02 9.59
N PHE A 443 11.94 -18.24 8.72
CA PHE A 443 11.77 -17.42 7.51
C PHE A 443 11.53 -15.95 7.85
N PHE A 444 10.62 -15.65 8.78
CA PHE A 444 10.37 -14.25 9.16
C PHE A 444 11.50 -13.63 9.96
N SER A 445 12.22 -14.42 10.77
CA SER A 445 13.44 -13.95 11.43
C SER A 445 14.52 -13.56 10.42
N PHE A 446 14.70 -14.40 9.38
CA PHE A 446 15.62 -14.10 8.28
C PHE A 446 15.16 -12.90 7.45
N PHE A 447 13.87 -12.86 7.10
CA PHE A 447 13.30 -11.76 6.33
C PHE A 447 13.43 -10.42 7.06
N GLY A 448 13.14 -10.39 8.36
CA GLY A 448 13.32 -9.21 9.19
C GLY A 448 14.79 -8.75 9.25
N TRP A 449 15.70 -9.70 9.42
CA TRP A 449 17.14 -9.40 9.35
C TRP A 449 17.56 -8.84 8.00
N ALA A 450 17.18 -9.49 6.91
CA ALA A 450 17.51 -9.04 5.56
C ALA A 450 16.94 -7.65 5.27
N TRP A 451 15.71 -7.38 5.72
CA TRP A 451 15.07 -6.08 5.61
C TRP A 451 15.88 -4.99 6.33
N GLU A 452 16.26 -5.21 7.59
CA GLU A 452 17.02 -4.22 8.35
C GLU A 452 18.44 -4.02 7.81
N VAL A 453 19.13 -5.08 7.39
CA VAL A 453 20.46 -4.99 6.76
C VAL A 453 20.39 -4.20 5.46
N ILE A 454 19.39 -4.49 4.60
CA ILE A 454 19.22 -3.76 3.34
C ILE A 454 18.85 -2.30 3.61
N LEU A 455 17.95 -2.05 4.54
CA LEU A 455 17.54 -0.69 4.91
C LEU A 455 18.73 0.13 5.43
N HIS A 456 19.54 -0.44 6.33
CA HIS A 456 20.74 0.20 6.85
C HIS A 456 21.77 0.43 5.73
N PHE A 457 21.99 -0.56 4.89
CA PHE A 457 22.88 -0.42 3.73
C PHE A 457 22.44 0.72 2.79
N VAL A 458 21.15 0.84 2.51
CA VAL A 458 20.60 1.94 1.70
C VAL A 458 20.77 3.29 2.39
N GLN A 459 20.66 3.34 3.71
CA GLN A 459 20.77 4.60 4.48
C GLN A 459 22.21 5.06 4.66
N THR A 460 23.15 4.13 4.91
CA THR A 460 24.53 4.47 5.31
C THR A 460 25.58 4.09 4.26
N GLY A 461 25.22 3.22 3.31
CA GLY A 461 26.18 2.63 2.35
C GLY A 461 27.02 1.50 2.92
N ASN A 462 26.87 1.14 4.18
CA ASN A 462 27.68 0.14 4.87
C ASN A 462 26.90 -1.14 5.15
N TRP A 463 27.54 -2.29 4.90
CA TRP A 463 26.99 -3.59 5.27
C TRP A 463 27.31 -3.88 6.72
N VAL A 464 26.29 -4.02 7.54
CA VAL A 464 26.42 -4.40 8.95
C VAL A 464 25.45 -5.54 9.28
N ASN A 465 25.86 -6.42 10.19
CA ASN A 465 24.96 -7.46 10.68
C ASN A 465 24.05 -6.87 11.75
N ARG A 466 22.77 -6.69 11.44
CA ARG A 466 21.79 -6.11 12.36
C ARG A 466 21.38 -7.09 13.44
N GLY A 467 21.17 -6.56 14.64
CA GLY A 467 20.75 -7.32 15.83
C GLY A 467 21.91 -7.93 16.61
N VAL A 468 21.60 -8.43 17.81
CA VAL A 468 22.58 -8.98 18.78
C VAL A 468 23.06 -10.39 18.43
N LEU A 469 22.39 -11.10 17.54
CA LEU A 469 22.78 -12.44 17.11
C LEU A 469 23.78 -12.38 15.95
N HIS A 470 24.63 -13.39 15.83
CA HIS A 470 25.64 -13.45 14.77
C HIS A 470 25.06 -14.02 13.46
N GLY A 471 24.06 -14.90 13.56
CA GLY A 471 23.39 -15.45 12.39
C GLY A 471 22.39 -14.46 11.76
N PRO A 472 21.93 -14.76 10.52
CA PRO A 472 21.04 -13.89 9.76
C PRO A 472 19.57 -14.03 10.23
N TRP A 473 19.30 -13.68 11.47
CA TRP A 473 17.94 -13.74 12.04
C TRP A 473 17.69 -12.68 13.10
N LEU A 474 16.51 -12.07 13.01
CA LEU A 474 15.94 -11.22 14.05
C LEU A 474 14.71 -11.92 14.65
N PRO A 475 14.84 -12.54 15.85
CA PRO A 475 13.78 -13.37 16.45
C PRO A 475 12.47 -12.64 16.71
N ILE A 476 12.50 -11.32 16.88
CA ILE A 476 11.31 -10.49 17.13
C ILE A 476 10.30 -10.59 15.98
N TYR A 477 10.77 -10.62 14.73
CA TYR A 477 9.91 -10.76 13.54
C TYR A 477 9.31 -12.16 13.45
N GLY A 478 10.14 -13.19 13.69
CA GLY A 478 9.68 -14.58 13.67
C GLY A 478 8.69 -14.89 14.79
N SER A 479 8.99 -14.47 16.02
CA SER A 479 8.11 -14.68 17.18
C SER A 479 6.81 -13.89 17.04
N GLY A 480 6.87 -12.61 16.65
CA GLY A 480 5.70 -11.80 16.38
C GLY A 480 4.77 -12.46 15.34
N GLY A 481 5.36 -12.97 14.26
CA GLY A 481 4.61 -13.70 13.23
C GLY A 481 3.91 -14.95 13.75
N VAL A 482 4.63 -15.79 14.49
CA VAL A 482 4.05 -17.02 15.09
C VAL A 482 2.96 -16.69 16.10
N LEU A 483 3.18 -15.70 16.98
CA LEU A 483 2.18 -15.27 17.97
C LEU A 483 0.90 -14.78 17.31
N MET A 484 0.99 -13.96 16.25
CA MET A 484 -0.18 -13.52 15.48
C MET A 484 -0.94 -14.71 14.87
N LEU A 485 -0.22 -15.69 14.32
CA LEU A 485 -0.83 -16.89 13.75
C LEU A 485 -1.54 -17.76 14.81
N LEU A 486 -1.04 -17.81 16.02
CA LEU A 486 -1.61 -18.61 17.08
C LEU A 486 -2.76 -17.91 17.82
N PHE A 487 -2.51 -16.72 18.34
CA PHE A 487 -3.44 -16.06 19.25
C PHE A 487 -4.58 -15.32 18.54
N LEU A 488 -4.36 -14.85 17.30
CA LEU A 488 -5.38 -14.11 16.55
C LEU A 488 -6.17 -14.97 15.57
N LYS A 489 -6.08 -16.31 15.65
CA LYS A 489 -6.78 -17.21 14.74
C LYS A 489 -8.27 -16.92 14.62
N ARG A 490 -8.95 -16.70 15.75
CA ARG A 490 -10.40 -16.44 15.77
C ARG A 490 -10.78 -15.12 15.10
N LEU A 491 -9.87 -14.15 15.09
CA LEU A 491 -10.10 -12.84 14.50
C LEU A 491 -9.84 -12.81 12.99
N ARG A 492 -9.16 -13.83 12.42
CA ARG A 492 -8.83 -13.87 10.99
C ARG A 492 -10.05 -13.80 10.06
N GLN A 493 -11.24 -14.22 10.52
CA GLN A 493 -12.47 -14.10 9.75
C GLN A 493 -12.92 -12.63 9.55
N LYS A 494 -12.44 -11.73 10.41
CA LYS A 494 -12.83 -10.32 10.43
C LYS A 494 -11.55 -9.46 10.36
N PRO A 495 -11.09 -9.07 9.15
CA PRO A 495 -9.79 -8.38 8.97
C PRO A 495 -9.59 -7.15 9.85
N ILE A 496 -10.63 -6.33 10.05
CA ILE A 496 -10.56 -5.14 10.90
C ILE A 496 -10.27 -5.53 12.37
N PHE A 497 -10.96 -6.55 12.89
CA PHE A 497 -10.72 -7.02 14.27
C PHE A 497 -9.38 -7.72 14.39
N HIS A 498 -8.92 -8.38 13.34
CA HIS A 498 -7.57 -8.94 13.29
C HIS A 498 -6.51 -7.83 13.33
N PHE A 499 -6.68 -6.78 12.54
CA PHE A 499 -5.81 -5.59 12.55
C PHE A 499 -5.70 -4.97 13.94
N LEU A 500 -6.84 -4.70 14.59
CA LEU A 500 -6.87 -4.17 15.96
C LEU A 500 -6.25 -5.15 16.97
N GLY A 501 -6.54 -6.44 16.83
CA GLY A 501 -5.93 -7.48 17.66
C GLY A 501 -4.41 -7.57 17.49
N THR A 502 -3.90 -7.35 16.27
CA THR A 502 -2.46 -7.31 16.01
C THR A 502 -1.81 -6.12 16.73
N ILE A 503 -2.41 -4.93 16.64
CA ILE A 503 -1.94 -3.74 17.35
C ILE A 503 -1.82 -4.01 18.85
N VAL A 504 -2.86 -4.57 19.46
CA VAL A 504 -2.88 -4.86 20.90
C VAL A 504 -1.85 -5.94 21.26
N LEU A 505 -1.79 -7.04 20.50
CA LEU A 505 -0.87 -8.14 20.75
C LEU A 505 0.60 -7.70 20.61
N CYS A 506 0.92 -7.03 19.50
CA CYS A 506 2.29 -6.56 19.26
C CYS A 506 2.71 -5.49 20.27
N GLY A 507 1.82 -4.53 20.58
CA GLY A 507 2.10 -3.52 21.60
C GLY A 507 2.35 -4.13 22.97
N PHE A 508 1.58 -5.14 23.37
CA PHE A 508 1.80 -5.87 24.59
C PHE A 508 3.17 -6.58 24.60
N VAL A 509 3.47 -7.34 23.55
CA VAL A 509 4.74 -8.08 23.43
C VAL A 509 5.93 -7.14 23.41
N GLU A 510 5.88 -6.06 22.62
CA GLU A 510 6.96 -5.10 22.47
C GLU A 510 7.22 -4.34 23.78
N TYR A 511 6.16 -3.85 24.42
CA TYR A 511 6.28 -3.15 25.72
C TYR A 511 6.94 -4.03 26.78
N TRP A 512 6.41 -5.25 26.98
CA TRP A 512 6.93 -6.16 28.00
C TRP A 512 8.31 -6.70 27.67
N THR A 513 8.65 -6.90 26.41
CA THR A 513 10.00 -7.29 25.98
C THR A 513 10.98 -6.15 26.28
N GLY A 514 10.65 -4.91 25.93
CA GLY A 514 11.47 -3.74 26.25
C GLY A 514 11.68 -3.57 27.75
N TYR A 515 10.59 -3.69 28.54
CA TYR A 515 10.66 -3.64 29.99
C TYR A 515 11.56 -4.76 30.59
N ALA A 516 11.40 -5.99 30.09
CA ALA A 516 12.20 -7.13 30.56
C ALA A 516 13.69 -6.97 30.22
N CYS A 517 14.01 -6.52 29.01
CA CYS A 517 15.38 -6.26 28.58
C CYS A 517 16.04 -5.18 29.44
N GLU A 518 15.35 -4.09 29.72
CA GLU A 518 15.86 -3.00 30.54
C GLU A 518 16.07 -3.45 32.01
N LYS A 519 15.06 -4.16 32.56
CA LYS A 519 15.11 -4.58 33.97
C LYS A 519 16.08 -5.74 34.26
N PHE A 520 16.15 -6.74 33.38
CA PHE A 520 16.91 -7.97 33.60
C PHE A 520 18.27 -7.99 32.91
N LEU A 521 18.42 -7.27 31.77
CA LEU A 521 19.66 -7.23 31.00
C LEU A 521 20.39 -5.88 31.13
N GLY A 522 19.76 -4.88 31.78
CA GLY A 522 20.33 -3.54 31.96
C GLY A 522 20.56 -2.78 30.67
N ARG A 523 19.89 -3.18 29.57
CA ARG A 523 20.06 -2.59 28.23
C ARG A 523 18.73 -2.27 27.60
N ARG A 524 18.67 -1.09 26.99
CA ARG A 524 17.55 -0.65 26.16
C ARG A 524 17.94 -0.82 24.69
N TYR A 525 17.27 -1.71 23.97
CA TYR A 525 17.61 -2.03 22.58
C TYR A 525 16.96 -1.11 21.56
N TRP A 526 15.89 -0.39 21.93
CA TRP A 526 15.23 0.63 21.11
C TRP A 526 14.61 1.68 22.00
N SER A 527 14.41 2.88 21.47
CA SER A 527 13.68 3.96 22.13
C SER A 527 12.77 4.69 21.15
N TYR A 528 11.52 4.88 21.56
CA TYR A 528 10.54 5.71 20.88
C TYR A 528 10.34 7.05 21.61
N ASP A 529 11.32 7.52 22.36
CA ASP A 529 11.26 8.82 23.00
C ASP A 529 11.12 9.91 21.92
N GLY A 530 10.18 10.86 22.09
CA GLY A 530 9.83 11.86 21.08
C GLY A 530 8.88 11.40 19.97
N TYR A 531 8.48 10.10 19.92
CA TYR A 531 7.47 9.62 18.97
C TYR A 531 6.05 9.87 19.48
N PHE A 532 5.12 10.05 18.54
CA PHE A 532 3.71 10.33 18.86
C PHE A 532 3.06 9.19 19.66
N LEU A 533 2.41 9.55 20.78
CA LEU A 533 1.79 8.60 21.72
C LEU A 533 2.75 7.46 22.11
N ASN A 534 4.00 7.80 22.42
CA ASN A 534 4.88 6.80 23.00
C ASN A 534 4.49 6.51 24.47
N LEU A 535 4.70 5.27 24.88
CA LEU A 535 4.53 4.83 26.27
C LEU A 535 5.88 4.34 26.79
N ASP A 536 6.45 5.11 27.73
CA ASP A 536 7.77 4.88 28.33
C ASP A 536 8.90 4.69 27.30
N GLY A 537 8.77 5.30 26.11
CA GLY A 537 9.68 5.11 24.98
C GLY A 537 9.78 3.67 24.48
N ARG A 538 8.91 2.73 24.91
CA ARG A 538 8.95 1.31 24.53
C ARG A 538 8.05 0.98 23.36
N ILE A 539 6.93 1.70 23.22
CA ILE A 539 5.99 1.57 22.09
C ILE A 539 5.53 2.96 21.64
N CYS A 540 5.12 3.09 20.39
CA CYS A 540 4.51 4.31 19.86
C CYS A 540 3.36 4.00 18.90
N ALA A 541 2.45 4.96 18.69
CA ALA A 541 1.26 4.76 17.87
C ALA A 541 1.61 4.38 16.42
N GLU A 542 2.63 4.99 15.84
CA GLU A 542 3.05 4.72 14.47
C GLU A 542 3.65 3.32 14.31
N GLY A 543 4.46 2.87 15.28
CA GLY A 543 5.00 1.51 15.33
C GLY A 543 3.87 0.47 15.38
N LEU A 544 2.89 0.70 16.26
CA LEU A 544 1.71 -0.16 16.40
C LEU A 544 0.88 -0.22 15.12
N LEU A 545 0.72 0.90 14.41
CA LEU A 545 0.03 0.94 13.12
C LEU A 545 0.80 0.15 12.05
N ALA A 546 2.12 0.28 12.00
CA ALA A 546 2.99 -0.48 11.11
C ALA A 546 2.87 -2.00 11.37
N PHE A 547 2.85 -2.43 12.64
CA PHE A 547 2.60 -3.83 12.99
C PHE A 547 1.21 -4.30 12.56
N GLY A 548 0.18 -3.45 12.70
CA GLY A 548 -1.17 -3.77 12.22
C GLY A 548 -1.19 -4.08 10.72
N ILE A 549 -0.58 -3.22 9.91
CA ILE A 549 -0.46 -3.39 8.44
C ILE A 549 0.38 -4.63 8.11
N GLY A 550 1.55 -4.77 8.73
CA GLY A 550 2.44 -5.92 8.55
C GLY A 550 1.77 -7.24 8.93
N GLY A 551 0.99 -7.26 10.02
CA GLY A 551 0.23 -8.42 10.46
C GLY A 551 -0.86 -8.86 9.47
N ILE A 552 -1.56 -7.91 8.84
CA ILE A 552 -2.49 -8.21 7.75
C ILE A 552 -1.76 -8.87 6.58
N LEU A 553 -0.67 -8.27 6.11
CA LEU A 553 0.12 -8.81 5.00
C LEU A 553 0.65 -10.21 5.33
N MET A 554 1.19 -10.37 6.53
CA MET A 554 1.77 -11.62 6.99
C MET A 554 0.74 -12.75 7.10
N VAL A 555 -0.37 -12.51 7.80
CA VAL A 555 -1.34 -13.58 8.13
C VAL A 555 -2.21 -13.96 6.93
N TYR A 556 -2.59 -12.99 6.09
CA TYR A 556 -3.48 -13.25 4.97
C TYR A 556 -2.77 -13.66 3.68
N PHE A 557 -1.49 -13.30 3.52
CA PHE A 557 -0.75 -13.56 2.29
C PHE A 557 0.54 -14.37 2.51
N LEU A 558 1.49 -13.85 3.29
CA LEU A 558 2.84 -14.42 3.34
C LEU A 558 2.87 -15.79 4.04
N ALA A 559 2.28 -15.92 5.24
CA ALA A 559 2.31 -17.16 5.98
C ALA A 559 1.61 -18.32 5.24
N PRO A 560 0.42 -18.13 4.62
CA PRO A 560 -0.17 -19.17 3.76
C PRO A 560 0.70 -19.57 2.58
N LEU A 561 1.37 -18.62 1.91
CA LEU A 561 2.25 -18.91 0.78
C LEU A 561 3.48 -19.72 1.19
N ILE A 562 4.10 -19.33 2.31
CA ILE A 562 5.27 -20.02 2.86
C ILE A 562 4.88 -21.44 3.30
N ASP A 563 3.76 -21.59 3.99
CA ASP A 563 3.25 -22.88 4.42
C ASP A 563 2.94 -23.81 3.24
N ASP A 564 2.40 -23.29 2.14
CA ASP A 564 2.19 -24.06 0.91
C ASP A 564 3.52 -24.55 0.31
N LEU A 565 4.60 -23.77 0.42
CA LEU A 565 5.94 -24.19 -0.01
C LEU A 565 6.49 -25.30 0.89
N ILE A 566 6.37 -25.13 2.21
CA ILE A 566 6.82 -26.10 3.21
C ILE A 566 6.11 -27.45 3.02
N ARG A 567 4.80 -27.43 2.80
CA ARG A 567 3.98 -28.64 2.61
C ARG A 567 4.29 -29.40 1.33
N LYS A 568 4.96 -28.80 0.35
CA LYS A 568 5.45 -29.50 -0.85
C LYS A 568 6.66 -30.39 -0.55
N MET A 569 7.39 -30.11 0.52
CA MET A 569 8.54 -30.90 0.93
C MET A 569 8.07 -32.14 1.71
N PRO A 570 8.65 -33.33 1.45
CA PRO A 570 8.32 -34.53 2.23
C PRO A 570 8.79 -34.35 3.67
N MET A 571 8.03 -34.90 4.64
CA MET A 571 8.34 -34.81 6.07
C MET A 571 9.74 -35.34 6.42
N LYS A 572 10.24 -36.32 5.68
CA LYS A 572 11.60 -36.86 5.83
C LYS A 572 12.69 -35.80 5.59
N VAL A 573 12.38 -34.75 4.85
CA VAL A 573 13.28 -33.62 4.58
C VAL A 573 12.97 -32.43 5.51
N THR A 574 11.70 -32.14 5.73
CA THR A 574 11.28 -30.98 6.53
C THR A 574 11.70 -31.11 8.00
N ILE A 575 11.56 -32.31 8.60
CA ILE A 575 11.91 -32.51 10.02
C ILE A 575 13.42 -32.31 10.26
N PRO A 576 14.34 -32.94 9.52
CA PRO A 576 15.78 -32.70 9.68
C PRO A 576 16.13 -31.20 9.50
N ILE A 577 15.55 -30.52 8.50
CA ILE A 577 15.78 -29.07 8.30
C ILE A 577 15.33 -28.28 9.53
N CYS A 578 14.13 -28.54 10.06
CA CYS A 578 13.65 -27.88 11.28
C CYS A 578 14.58 -28.11 12.47
N VAL A 579 15.06 -29.34 12.64
CA VAL A 579 15.99 -29.69 13.74
C VAL A 579 17.31 -28.94 13.58
N VAL A 580 17.92 -28.98 12.40
CA VAL A 580 19.20 -28.30 12.14
C VAL A 580 19.06 -26.79 12.34
N LEU A 581 18.03 -26.15 11.76
CA LEU A 581 17.81 -24.73 11.92
C LEU A 581 17.54 -24.33 13.37
N SER A 582 16.78 -25.15 14.11
CA SER A 582 16.53 -24.92 15.53
C SER A 582 17.82 -25.04 16.37
N LEU A 583 18.66 -26.02 16.08
CA LEU A 583 19.95 -26.19 16.78
C LEU A 583 20.90 -25.04 16.46
N LEU A 584 20.99 -24.60 15.21
CA LEU A 584 21.79 -23.44 14.82
C LEU A 584 21.30 -22.16 15.51
N PHE A 585 19.99 -21.95 15.54
CA PHE A 585 19.39 -20.79 16.21
C PHE A 585 19.63 -20.79 17.73
N ILE A 586 19.44 -21.96 18.38
CA ILE A 586 19.70 -22.10 19.84
C ILE A 586 21.20 -21.92 20.11
N GLY A 587 22.07 -22.53 19.32
CA GLY A 587 23.52 -22.43 19.46
C GLY A 587 23.99 -20.97 19.33
N ASP A 588 23.52 -20.26 18.29
CA ASP A 588 23.83 -18.84 18.12
C ASP A 588 23.26 -17.98 19.26
N SER A 589 22.04 -18.26 19.71
CA SER A 589 21.43 -17.53 20.82
C SER A 589 22.23 -17.71 22.14
N LEU A 590 22.73 -18.92 22.40
CA LEU A 590 23.57 -19.20 23.59
C LEU A 590 24.95 -18.54 23.44
N TYR A 591 25.55 -18.58 22.26
CA TYR A 591 26.84 -17.94 21.99
C TYR A 591 26.74 -16.41 22.11
N SER A 592 25.74 -15.82 21.45
CA SER A 592 25.52 -14.36 21.43
C SER A 592 25.10 -13.79 22.80
N ARG A 593 24.56 -14.63 23.69
CA ARG A 593 24.30 -14.21 25.07
C ARG A 593 25.61 -13.89 25.82
N LYS A 594 26.67 -14.63 25.51
CA LYS A 594 28.00 -14.44 26.11
C LYS A 594 28.84 -13.42 25.34
N TYR A 595 28.75 -13.49 24.02
CA TYR A 595 29.49 -12.66 23.07
C TYR A 595 28.50 -12.01 22.08
N PRO A 596 27.85 -10.91 22.48
CA PRO A 596 26.88 -10.26 21.59
C PRO A 596 27.55 -9.66 20.37
N ASN A 597 26.85 -9.65 19.24
CA ASN A 597 27.29 -8.91 18.07
C ASN A 597 27.32 -7.40 18.41
N THR A 598 28.48 -6.77 18.27
CA THR A 598 28.70 -5.34 18.57
C THR A 598 28.72 -4.48 17.31
N ASN A 599 28.84 -5.09 16.13
CA ASN A 599 28.84 -4.38 14.84
C ASN A 599 27.40 -4.29 14.30
N THR A 600 26.54 -3.55 15.01
CA THR A 600 25.10 -3.44 14.69
C THR A 600 24.77 -2.18 13.90
N GLY A 601 25.73 -1.24 13.74
CA GLY A 601 25.50 0.07 13.13
C GLY A 601 24.65 1.00 13.99
N GLU A 602 24.46 0.71 15.27
CA GLU A 602 23.69 1.57 16.20
C GLU A 602 24.43 2.85 16.55
N ASP A 603 25.76 2.83 16.49
CA ASP A 603 26.60 4.01 16.74
C ASP A 603 26.56 5.05 15.59
N ASP A 604 26.02 4.66 14.43
CA ASP A 604 25.87 5.54 13.26
C ASP A 604 24.63 6.45 13.35
N HIS A 605 23.78 6.26 14.36
CA HIS A 605 22.68 7.20 14.65
C HIS A 605 23.21 8.32 15.55
N PRO A 606 23.06 9.60 15.17
CA PRO A 606 23.41 10.70 16.07
C PRO A 606 22.61 10.54 17.37
N LYS A 607 23.32 10.44 18.50
CA LYS A 607 22.69 10.49 19.81
C LYS A 607 21.82 11.75 19.84
N PRO A 608 20.56 11.69 20.26
CA PRO A 608 19.78 12.89 20.42
C PRO A 608 20.55 13.84 21.32
N THR A 609 20.85 15.02 20.81
CA THR A 609 21.48 16.09 21.59
C THR A 609 20.59 16.32 22.82
N PRO A 610 21.10 16.21 24.05
CA PRO A 610 20.27 16.44 25.22
C PRO A 610 19.68 17.84 25.11
N THR A 611 18.39 17.94 25.17
CA THR A 611 17.66 19.21 25.17
C THR A 611 18.12 20.02 26.36
N VAL A 612 18.37 21.30 26.18
CA VAL A 612 18.84 22.25 27.24
C VAL A 612 17.99 22.18 28.52
N ALA A 613 16.75 21.73 28.45
CA ALA A 613 15.86 21.48 29.58
C ALA A 613 16.29 20.26 30.47
N ALA A 614 17.14 19.36 29.99
CA ALA A 614 17.62 18.22 30.77
C ALA A 614 18.94 18.52 31.52
N MET A 615 19.53 19.68 31.28
CA MET A 615 20.75 20.13 31.97
C MET A 615 20.50 21.00 33.23
N GLU A 616 19.23 21.36 33.50
CA GLU A 616 18.93 22.25 34.65
C GLU A 616 18.63 21.52 35.97
N ASP A 617 18.58 20.16 36.02
CA ASP A 617 18.13 19.43 37.21
C ASP A 617 19.22 18.53 37.87
N ASP A 618 20.46 18.62 37.42
CA ASP A 618 21.60 17.94 38.04
C ASP A 618 22.61 18.97 38.55
N GLY A 619 22.38 19.48 39.76
CA GLY A 619 23.14 20.56 40.42
C GLY A 619 24.69 20.42 40.52
N SER A 620 25.35 19.77 39.55
CA SER A 620 26.79 19.55 39.43
C SER A 620 27.47 20.20 38.21
N GLY A 621 26.81 21.15 37.53
CA GLY A 621 27.45 21.93 36.49
C GLY A 621 28.35 23.05 37.05
N PRO A 622 29.52 23.36 36.43
CA PRO A 622 30.37 24.45 36.87
C PRO A 622 29.60 25.78 36.76
N SER A 623 29.77 26.62 37.78
CA SER A 623 29.11 27.91 37.84
C SER A 623 29.58 28.84 36.70
N PRO A 624 28.77 29.83 36.27
CA PRO A 624 29.18 30.80 35.23
C PRO A 624 30.49 31.53 35.53
N GLU A 625 30.96 31.52 36.81
CA GLU A 625 32.23 32.11 37.21
C GLU A 625 33.42 31.20 36.91
N ASP A 626 33.25 29.87 36.84
CA ASP A 626 34.31 28.92 36.54
C ASP A 626 34.69 28.89 35.05
N LEU A 627 33.79 29.32 34.18
CA LEU A 627 34.01 29.41 32.73
C LEU A 627 34.81 30.65 32.31
N LEU A 628 34.97 31.63 33.19
CA LEU A 628 35.74 32.85 32.93
C LEU A 628 37.20 32.76 33.38
N SER A 629 37.60 31.70 34.06
CA SER A 629 38.95 31.52 34.61
C SER A 629 39.90 30.63 33.77
N ASP A 630 39.47 30.03 32.66
CA ASP A 630 40.30 29.20 31.80
C ASP A 630 40.99 30.03 30.69
N PRO A 631 42.32 30.22 30.74
CA PRO A 631 43.07 31.04 29.77
C PRO A 631 43.14 30.45 28.34
N SER A 632 42.59 29.26 28.10
CA SER A 632 42.67 28.54 26.80
C SER A 632 41.60 28.93 25.79
N VAL A 633 40.61 29.75 26.20
CA VAL A 633 39.43 30.04 25.34
C VAL A 633 39.50 31.41 24.62
N VAL A 634 40.53 32.24 24.84
CA VAL A 634 40.62 33.56 24.22
C VAL A 634 41.80 33.65 23.26
N LYS A 635 41.60 33.30 22.01
CA LYS A 635 42.35 33.91 20.89
C LYS A 635 41.42 34.13 19.66
N PRO A 636 41.00 35.37 19.42
CA PRO A 636 40.48 35.74 18.10
C PRO A 636 41.68 35.97 17.20
N THR A 637 41.83 35.21 16.15
CA THR A 637 42.75 35.54 15.03
C THR A 637 42.09 36.63 14.17
N ALA A 638 42.47 37.85 14.46
CA ALA A 638 42.35 38.95 13.50
C ALA A 638 43.44 38.76 12.43
N THR A 639 43.07 38.54 11.20
CA THR A 639 43.95 38.84 10.07
C THR A 639 43.27 39.87 9.17
N GLY A 640 44.00 40.99 9.09
CA GLY A 640 43.59 42.19 8.45
C GLY A 640 43.62 42.10 6.91
N ALA A 641 42.81 42.95 6.36
CA ALA A 641 42.89 43.40 4.98
C ALA A 641 44.16 44.19 4.71
N ALA A 642 44.80 43.90 3.57
CA ALA A 642 45.57 44.92 2.80
C ALA A 642 45.74 44.43 1.36
N ALA A 643 45.07 45.08 0.49
CA ALA A 643 45.45 45.67 -0.81
C ALA A 643 46.56 44.93 -1.63
N GLY A 644 46.23 44.62 -2.89
CA GLY A 644 47.05 44.25 -4.00
C GLY A 644 46.19 43.81 -5.18
#